data_21eab415c63a762e8fc6c586c51b670b
#
_entry.id   21eab415c63a762e8fc6c586c51b670b
#
_cell.length_a   1.000
_cell.length_b   1.000
_cell.length_c   1.000
_cell.angle_alpha   90.00
_cell.angle_beta   90.00
_cell.angle_gamma   90.00
#
_symmetry.space_group_name_H-M   'P 1'
#
loop_
_entity.id
_entity.type
_entity.pdbx_description
1 polymer ?
#
loop_
_entity_poly.entity_id
_entity_poly.type
_entity_poly.pdbx_seq_one_letter_code
_entity_poly.pdbx_strand_id
1 'polypeptide(L)'
;MRAGQLKGRGAVSNRAGRFESLAVEAVDGGWGPADEPLPPLETTVLPEPTQSVITRNDSPDVPFEQSINPYRGCEHGCVYCVGGETSILMGDGTQRPMAGLQVGDEIYGTEKRGHYRRYVRTRVLAHWRTSKPAWRVRLADGTELIASADHRFLTERGWKFVARDAGGGQRPYLTLNNTLMGFGAVPGSPRGERSSNYRRGYLCGLIRGDGHIGAYRYARRRGGRYEIHMFRLAMTDREALERAAEFLGGFGIGIRRGLFKAETAIHRRVEAIRTSAKASVAAIWRLIEWPDRPAGDWLLGYVGGIFDAEGSFNDGTIRIANTDQRIIEVLLDGLRQFRFAPVMDAPRPGVNKPVHYVRVRGGLREHLRFLDLFDPSIARKRDIEHQAVKSTARLEVVEVEPLGRPMELFDITTGTGDFIASGAISHNCFARPSHAYVNLSPGLDFETRLFYKKDAALRLREELNRRSYRCSPINLGANTDPYQPLEKRLGITRSLLEVLAECHHPVTVVTKSALVVRDLDLLQRLAAEQLVRVFVSVTTLDDELKRRMEPRAASPAARLAAISRLSAAGIPTGVMFAPVVPAINDHELEGVLEASARAGAESAGYLLLRLPGEVRDLFYEWLDTHYPDRAKRVRTRIRELRGGRDYDPRFGHRMRGQGPWADLLRRRFEECCRRTGLEKGRRPPLATGLFRPPNRAPGQMELW
;
A
#
# COMPACT_ATOMS: atom_id res chain seq x y z
N MET A 1 -21.66 24.14 15.54
CA MET A 1 -21.68 23.39 16.82
C MET A 1 -20.29 23.38 17.42
N ARG A 2 -20.11 23.74 18.67
CA ARG A 2 -18.84 23.58 19.40
C ARG A 2 -18.56 22.09 19.51
N ALA A 3 -17.38 21.62 19.03
CA ALA A 3 -16.96 20.24 19.19
C ALA A 3 -16.91 19.87 20.68
N GLY A 4 -17.91 19.15 21.16
CA GLY A 4 -17.98 18.68 22.52
C GLY A 4 -16.95 17.57 22.73
N GLN A 5 -16.17 17.70 23.79
CA GLN A 5 -15.19 16.70 24.20
C GLN A 5 -15.86 15.36 24.50
N LEU A 6 -15.61 14.33 23.70
CA LEU A 6 -16.11 12.97 23.96
C LEU A 6 -15.39 12.39 25.17
N LYS A 7 -16.11 12.19 26.27
CA LYS A 7 -15.59 11.75 27.56
C LYS A 7 -14.87 10.38 27.42
N GLY A 8 -13.59 10.34 27.77
CA GLY A 8 -12.79 9.11 27.83
C GLY A 8 -12.17 8.66 26.51
N ARG A 9 -12.08 9.51 25.48
CA ARG A 9 -11.43 9.23 24.20
C ARG A 9 -10.36 10.27 23.87
N GLY A 10 -9.32 9.84 23.13
CA GLY A 10 -8.21 10.71 22.71
C GLY A 10 -8.53 11.46 21.43
N ALA A 11 -9.27 10.84 20.49
CA ALA A 11 -9.74 11.50 19.27
C ALA A 11 -10.96 12.38 19.58
N VAL A 12 -10.98 13.61 19.04
CA VAL A 12 -12.07 14.57 19.21
C VAL A 12 -13.14 14.47 18.14
N SER A 13 -12.89 13.74 17.05
CA SER A 13 -13.87 13.53 15.97
C SER A 13 -13.82 12.11 15.40
N ASN A 14 -14.97 11.65 14.89
CA ASN A 14 -15.05 10.44 14.06
C ASN A 14 -15.15 10.89 12.59
N ARG A 15 -14.03 11.20 11.99
CA ARG A 15 -14.02 11.48 10.55
C ARG A 15 -14.35 10.19 9.82
N ALA A 16 -15.27 10.30 8.83
CA ALA A 16 -15.74 9.17 8.05
C ALA A 16 -14.59 8.26 7.63
N GLY A 17 -14.75 6.98 7.90
CA GLY A 17 -13.78 5.94 7.54
C GLY A 17 -13.76 5.73 6.03
N ARG A 18 -12.68 5.19 5.56
CA ARG A 18 -12.35 4.94 4.15
C ARG A 18 -13.37 4.08 3.41
N PHE A 19 -14.26 3.40 4.11
CA PHE A 19 -15.13 2.34 3.60
C PHE A 19 -16.58 2.45 4.05
N GLU A 20 -16.94 3.53 4.75
CA GLU A 20 -18.32 3.76 5.10
C GLU A 20 -19.11 4.12 3.83
N SER A 21 -19.89 3.18 3.35
CA SER A 21 -20.84 3.39 2.24
C SER A 21 -22.03 4.27 2.65
N LEU A 22 -22.15 4.61 3.93
CA LEU A 22 -23.17 5.45 4.53
C LEU A 22 -22.52 6.54 5.38
N ALA A 23 -22.68 7.79 4.99
CA ALA A 23 -22.38 8.92 5.86
C ALA A 23 -23.47 9.03 6.91
N VAL A 24 -23.12 8.86 8.18
CA VAL A 24 -24.04 9.13 9.30
C VAL A 24 -23.86 10.60 9.67
N GLU A 25 -24.77 11.44 9.22
CA GLU A 25 -24.90 12.81 9.72
C GLU A 25 -25.84 12.81 10.90
N ALA A 26 -25.42 13.45 12.00
CA ALA A 26 -26.32 13.74 13.10
C ALA A 26 -27.31 14.82 12.66
N VAL A 27 -28.49 14.42 12.28
CA VAL A 27 -29.60 15.34 11.99
C VAL A 27 -30.31 15.58 13.29
N ASP A 28 -30.35 16.85 13.73
CA ASP A 28 -31.25 17.27 14.81
C ASP A 28 -32.71 17.13 14.33
N GLY A 29 -33.37 16.08 14.76
CA GLY A 29 -34.75 15.81 14.43
C GLY A 29 -35.77 16.69 15.20
N GLY A 30 -35.29 17.65 16.00
CA GLY A 30 -36.14 18.60 16.73
C GLY A 30 -36.96 18.00 17.90
N TRP A 31 -36.66 16.78 18.35
CA TRP A 31 -37.46 16.04 19.34
C TRP A 31 -36.71 15.72 20.67
N GLY A 32 -35.58 16.31 20.93
CA GLY A 32 -34.83 16.11 22.17
C GLY A 32 -34.28 17.41 22.77
N PRO A 33 -34.07 17.51 24.09
CA PRO A 33 -33.43 18.66 24.70
C PRO A 33 -31.96 18.77 24.20
N ALA A 34 -31.57 19.92 23.69
CA ALA A 34 -30.31 20.22 23.06
C ALA A 34 -29.05 20.10 23.97
N ASP A 35 -29.19 19.75 25.23
CA ASP A 35 -28.15 19.79 26.27
C ASP A 35 -27.91 18.46 26.99
N GLU A 36 -28.46 17.33 26.57
CA GLU A 36 -28.09 16.06 27.17
C GLU A 36 -26.69 15.61 26.68
N PRO A 37 -25.76 15.31 27.59
CA PRO A 37 -24.46 14.77 27.20
C PRO A 37 -24.63 13.40 26.53
N LEU A 38 -24.14 13.27 25.31
CA LEU A 38 -24.13 11.99 24.59
C LEU A 38 -23.55 10.88 25.49
N PRO A 39 -24.19 9.69 25.51
CA PRO A 39 -23.70 8.57 26.28
C PRO A 39 -22.26 8.22 25.86
N PRO A 40 -21.41 7.73 26.79
CA PRO A 40 -20.03 7.35 26.45
C PRO A 40 -20.03 6.29 25.36
N LEU A 41 -19.22 6.51 24.29
CA LEU A 41 -19.08 5.56 23.19
C LEU A 41 -18.56 4.22 23.71
N GLU A 42 -19.34 3.17 23.55
CA GLU A 42 -18.97 1.81 23.93
C GLU A 42 -17.90 1.24 23.00
N THR A 43 -17.03 0.37 23.54
CA THR A 43 -16.01 -0.34 22.76
C THR A 43 -16.58 -1.67 22.28
N THR A 44 -16.71 -1.84 20.98
CA THR A 44 -17.06 -3.12 20.34
C THR A 44 -15.81 -3.95 20.11
N VAL A 45 -15.86 -5.26 20.39
CA VAL A 45 -14.72 -6.17 20.34
C VAL A 45 -15.03 -7.35 19.44
N LEU A 46 -14.23 -7.53 18.38
CA LEU A 46 -14.44 -8.54 17.34
C LEU A 46 -13.26 -9.50 17.23
N PRO A 47 -13.48 -10.81 17.01
CA PRO A 47 -12.40 -11.75 16.71
C PRO A 47 -11.85 -11.49 15.29
N GLU A 48 -10.51 -11.53 15.15
CA GLU A 48 -9.81 -11.45 13.87
C GLU A 48 -9.21 -12.83 13.51
N PRO A 49 -9.59 -13.46 12.39
CA PRO A 49 -8.93 -14.67 11.93
C PRO A 49 -7.49 -14.35 11.51
N THR A 50 -6.53 -15.10 12.07
CA THR A 50 -5.10 -14.80 11.89
C THR A 50 -4.38 -15.99 11.27
N GLN A 51 -3.68 -15.77 10.15
CA GLN A 51 -2.84 -16.78 9.48
C GLN A 51 -1.40 -16.81 10.03
N SER A 52 -0.89 -15.68 10.46
CA SER A 52 0.45 -15.50 11.04
C SER A 52 0.41 -14.48 12.17
N VAL A 53 1.11 -14.76 13.26
CA VAL A 53 1.13 -13.88 14.45
C VAL A 53 2.45 -13.15 14.60
N ILE A 54 3.57 -13.71 14.13
CA ILE A 54 4.88 -13.09 14.13
C ILE A 54 5.03 -12.18 12.92
N THR A 55 5.30 -10.91 13.16
CA THR A 55 5.64 -9.92 12.12
C THR A 55 7.13 -9.69 12.13
N ARG A 56 7.79 -9.79 10.98
CA ARG A 56 9.21 -9.48 10.82
C ARG A 56 9.42 -8.01 10.50
N ASN A 57 10.50 -7.44 11.02
CA ASN A 57 10.85 -6.03 10.89
C ASN A 57 12.33 -5.88 10.52
N ASP A 58 12.59 -5.11 9.47
CA ASP A 58 13.91 -4.80 8.94
C ASP A 58 14.37 -3.36 9.22
N SER A 59 13.63 -2.64 10.07
CA SER A 59 13.93 -1.24 10.39
C SER A 59 15.13 -1.12 11.33
N PRO A 60 16.20 -0.38 10.96
CA PRO A 60 17.38 -0.20 11.80
C PRO A 60 17.14 0.68 13.04
N ASP A 61 15.98 1.31 13.18
CA ASP A 61 15.65 2.19 14.32
C ASP A 61 15.06 1.46 15.52
N VAL A 62 14.71 0.22 15.37
CA VAL A 62 14.12 -0.60 16.45
C VAL A 62 15.03 -1.79 16.73
N PRO A 63 15.27 -2.11 18.01
CA PRO A 63 16.22 -3.14 18.42
C PRO A 63 15.62 -4.56 18.38
N PHE A 64 14.67 -4.83 17.47
CA PHE A 64 14.04 -6.15 17.33
C PHE A 64 13.69 -6.45 15.88
N GLU A 65 13.89 -7.69 15.49
CA GLU A 65 13.57 -8.21 14.15
C GLU A 65 12.18 -8.84 14.08
N GLN A 66 11.63 -9.25 15.23
CA GLN A 66 10.35 -9.92 15.33
C GLN A 66 9.43 -9.21 16.32
N SER A 67 8.16 -9.14 16.00
CA SER A 67 7.15 -8.57 16.89
C SER A 67 5.81 -9.29 16.80
N ILE A 68 5.04 -9.24 17.88
CA ILE A 68 3.66 -9.71 17.93
C ILE A 68 2.79 -8.56 18.44
N ASN A 69 1.71 -8.29 17.70
CA ASN A 69 0.65 -7.38 18.14
C ASN A 69 -0.64 -8.22 18.31
N PRO A 70 -1.01 -8.54 19.55
CA PRO A 70 -2.17 -9.41 19.84
C PRO A 70 -3.51 -8.77 19.45
N TYR A 71 -3.52 -7.45 19.29
CA TYR A 71 -4.70 -6.65 19.00
C TYR A 71 -4.49 -5.79 17.76
N ARG A 72 -5.59 -5.48 17.05
CA ARG A 72 -5.67 -4.43 16.03
C ARG A 72 -6.63 -3.35 16.53
N GLY A 73 -6.26 -2.10 16.31
CA GLY A 73 -6.85 -0.97 16.97
C GLY A 73 -6.25 -0.75 18.35
N CYS A 74 -6.25 0.49 18.74
CA CYS A 74 -5.72 0.89 20.02
C CYS A 74 -6.53 2.09 20.49
N GLU A 75 -6.98 2.07 21.69
CA GLU A 75 -7.69 3.17 22.30
C GLU A 75 -6.91 4.50 22.38
N HIS A 76 -5.76 4.58 21.66
CA HIS A 76 -4.79 5.70 21.72
C HIS A 76 -4.60 6.57 20.45
N GLY A 77 -5.01 6.24 19.27
CA GLY A 77 -5.20 6.81 17.92
C GLY A 77 -4.39 7.85 17.08
N CYS A 78 -4.15 7.71 15.72
CA CYS A 78 -3.35 8.56 14.74
C CYS A 78 -3.73 8.65 13.21
N VAL A 79 -3.35 9.66 12.14
CA VAL A 79 -3.91 10.03 10.75
C VAL A 79 -3.12 10.63 9.50
N TYR A 80 -3.32 10.55 7.69
CA TYR A 80 -2.68 11.14 6.38
C TYR A 80 -3.51 11.24 5.05
N CYS A 81 -3.13 11.84 3.61
CA CYS A 81 -3.79 11.76 2.23
C CYS A 81 -3.35 12.51 0.94
N VAL A 82 -3.95 12.22 -0.43
CA VAL A 82 -3.75 12.83 -1.79
C VAL A 82 -5.02 13.13 -2.62
N GLY A 83 -4.90 13.78 -3.83
CA GLY A 83 -5.97 14.31 -4.71
C GLY A 83 -6.82 13.33 -5.53
N GLY A 84 -8.12 13.63 -5.77
CA GLY A 84 -9.12 12.71 -6.35
C GLY A 84 -9.01 12.41 -7.83
N GLU A 85 -8.61 13.39 -8.66
CA GLU A 85 -8.48 13.24 -10.12
C GLU A 85 -7.16 12.57 -10.55
N THR A 86 -6.30 12.22 -9.58
CA THR A 86 -5.04 11.54 -9.85
C THR A 86 -5.29 10.19 -10.50
N SER A 87 -4.73 9.99 -11.69
CA SER A 87 -4.89 8.74 -12.45
C SER A 87 -4.09 7.59 -11.83
N ILE A 88 -4.73 6.49 -11.54
CA ILE A 88 -4.12 5.29 -10.93
C ILE A 88 -4.03 4.18 -11.96
N LEU A 89 -2.85 3.55 -12.07
CA LEU A 89 -2.62 2.43 -12.97
C LEU A 89 -3.24 1.15 -12.40
N MET A 90 -4.26 0.64 -13.08
CA MET A 90 -4.98 -0.58 -12.70
C MET A 90 -4.20 -1.85 -13.08
N GLY A 91 -4.49 -2.97 -12.42
CA GLY A 91 -3.85 -4.26 -12.68
C GLY A 91 -4.08 -4.84 -14.08
N ASP A 92 -5.10 -4.37 -14.80
CA ASP A 92 -5.37 -4.70 -16.21
C ASP A 92 -4.65 -3.76 -17.21
N GLY A 93 -3.79 -2.87 -16.71
CA GLY A 93 -3.06 -1.87 -17.50
C GLY A 93 -3.89 -0.65 -17.91
N THR A 94 -5.12 -0.52 -17.42
CA THR A 94 -5.97 0.65 -17.63
C THR A 94 -5.69 1.73 -16.58
N GLN A 95 -6.28 2.91 -16.75
CA GLN A 95 -6.18 3.99 -15.77
C GLN A 95 -7.55 4.37 -15.24
N ARG A 96 -7.63 4.68 -13.94
CA ARG A 96 -8.86 5.13 -13.29
C ARG A 96 -8.53 6.29 -12.34
N PRO A 97 -9.40 7.32 -12.24
CA PRO A 97 -9.22 8.39 -11.24
C PRO A 97 -9.18 7.82 -9.82
N MET A 98 -8.35 8.39 -8.95
CA MET A 98 -8.22 8.01 -7.55
C MET A 98 -9.57 7.99 -6.82
N ALA A 99 -10.41 9.00 -7.06
CA ALA A 99 -11.75 9.10 -6.45
C ALA A 99 -12.69 7.96 -6.85
N GLY A 100 -12.47 7.32 -8.02
CA GLY A 100 -13.29 6.22 -8.54
C GLY A 100 -12.82 4.83 -8.15
N LEU A 101 -11.76 4.70 -7.34
CA LEU A 101 -11.27 3.41 -6.88
C LEU A 101 -12.17 2.79 -5.81
N GLN A 102 -12.18 1.47 -5.78
CA GLN A 102 -12.87 0.68 -4.76
C GLN A 102 -11.88 -0.27 -4.07
N VAL A 103 -12.22 -0.63 -2.83
CA VAL A 103 -11.47 -1.67 -2.10
C VAL A 103 -11.60 -2.99 -2.84
N GLY A 104 -10.46 -3.68 -2.98
CA GLY A 104 -10.38 -4.91 -3.75
C GLY A 104 -9.92 -4.69 -5.20
N ASP A 105 -9.99 -3.46 -5.73
CA ASP A 105 -9.44 -3.14 -7.05
C ASP A 105 -7.97 -3.55 -7.12
N GLU A 106 -7.61 -4.23 -8.20
CA GLU A 106 -6.23 -4.61 -8.48
C GLU A 106 -5.53 -3.47 -9.21
N ILE A 107 -4.41 -3.01 -8.66
CA ILE A 107 -3.61 -1.89 -9.18
C ILE A 107 -2.14 -2.29 -9.23
N TYR A 108 -1.30 -1.45 -9.84
CA TYR A 108 0.15 -1.62 -9.75
C TYR A 108 0.74 -0.77 -8.62
N GLY A 109 1.59 -1.41 -7.82
CA GLY A 109 2.55 -0.80 -6.92
C GLY A 109 3.96 -1.21 -7.33
N THR A 110 4.93 -1.06 -6.41
CA THR A 110 6.31 -1.45 -6.70
C THR A 110 6.97 -2.20 -5.54
N GLU A 111 7.87 -3.12 -5.86
CA GLU A 111 8.67 -3.86 -4.89
C GLU A 111 10.16 -3.73 -5.21
N LYS A 112 11.01 -3.55 -4.19
CA LYS A 112 12.47 -3.56 -4.35
C LYS A 112 12.97 -4.99 -4.27
N ARG A 113 13.55 -5.50 -5.38
CA ARG A 113 14.21 -6.82 -5.44
C ARG A 113 15.68 -6.63 -5.80
N GLY A 114 16.57 -6.83 -4.83
CA GLY A 114 18.00 -6.56 -5.00
C GLY A 114 18.27 -5.07 -5.28
N HIS A 115 19.00 -4.77 -6.34
CA HIS A 115 19.35 -3.39 -6.74
C HIS A 115 18.23 -2.67 -7.52
N TYR A 116 17.19 -3.37 -7.99
CA TYR A 116 16.16 -2.81 -8.86
C TYR A 116 14.81 -2.81 -8.16
N ARG A 117 14.00 -1.78 -8.47
CA ARG A 117 12.58 -1.73 -8.14
C ARG A 117 11.79 -2.25 -9.35
N ARG A 118 10.74 -3.05 -9.10
CA ARG A 118 9.91 -3.67 -10.14
C ARG A 118 8.44 -3.36 -9.89
N TYR A 119 7.66 -3.23 -10.97
CA TYR A 119 6.21 -3.16 -10.89
C TYR A 119 5.67 -4.51 -10.45
N VAL A 120 4.73 -4.50 -9.51
CA VAL A 120 4.02 -5.69 -9.02
C VAL A 120 2.55 -5.38 -8.85
N ARG A 121 1.70 -6.37 -9.09
CA ARG A 121 0.27 -6.20 -8.82
C ARG A 121 0.03 -6.19 -7.31
N THR A 122 -0.82 -5.29 -6.88
CA THR A 122 -1.26 -5.14 -5.50
C THR A 122 -2.73 -4.78 -5.48
N ARG A 123 -3.36 -4.88 -4.31
CA ARG A 123 -4.78 -4.53 -4.18
C ARG A 123 -4.95 -3.26 -3.37
N VAL A 124 -5.97 -2.50 -3.70
CA VAL A 124 -6.47 -1.42 -2.86
C VAL A 124 -7.07 -2.05 -1.62
N LEU A 125 -6.40 -1.88 -0.51
CA LEU A 125 -6.82 -2.39 0.79
C LEU A 125 -7.69 -1.37 1.53
N ALA A 126 -7.52 -0.09 1.18
CA ALA A 126 -8.22 1.03 1.76
C ALA A 126 -8.27 2.23 0.80
N HIS A 127 -9.36 3.01 0.81
CA HIS A 127 -9.56 4.24 0.04
C HIS A 127 -10.34 5.27 0.85
N TRP A 128 -9.90 6.52 0.93
CA TRP A 128 -10.57 7.57 1.71
C TRP A 128 -10.29 8.96 1.17
N ARG A 129 -11.13 9.92 1.56
CA ARG A 129 -11.04 11.33 1.20
C ARG A 129 -10.77 12.23 2.40
N THR A 130 -10.15 13.37 2.16
CA THR A 130 -9.90 14.42 3.15
C THR A 130 -9.90 15.78 2.47
N SER A 131 -9.98 16.86 3.24
CA SER A 131 -9.80 18.22 2.74
C SER A 131 -8.53 18.81 3.32
N LYS A 132 -7.58 19.20 2.46
CA LYS A 132 -6.28 19.80 2.85
C LYS A 132 -5.84 20.89 1.87
N PRO A 133 -4.98 21.84 2.28
CA PRO A 133 -4.28 22.72 1.36
C PRO A 133 -3.54 21.88 0.32
N ALA A 134 -3.86 22.11 -0.94
CA ALA A 134 -3.30 21.37 -2.06
C ALA A 134 -2.13 22.11 -2.71
N TRP A 135 -1.22 21.33 -3.28
CA TRP A 135 -0.07 21.77 -4.04
C TRP A 135 -0.10 21.15 -5.42
N ARG A 136 0.33 21.91 -6.42
CA ARG A 136 0.56 21.40 -7.77
C ARG A 136 2.04 21.13 -7.95
N VAL A 137 2.35 19.91 -8.43
CA VAL A 137 3.69 19.54 -8.90
C VAL A 137 3.59 19.31 -10.39
N ARG A 138 4.32 20.11 -11.17
CA ARG A 138 4.41 19.96 -12.62
C ARG A 138 5.76 19.37 -13.00
N LEU A 139 5.74 18.44 -13.93
CA LEU A 139 6.93 17.78 -14.45
C LEU A 139 7.24 18.22 -15.87
N ALA A 140 8.48 18.09 -16.31
CA ALA A 140 8.96 18.55 -17.61
C ALA A 140 8.26 17.86 -18.80
N ASP A 141 7.66 16.70 -18.60
CA ASP A 141 6.87 15.98 -19.59
C ASP A 141 5.40 16.47 -19.67
N GLY A 142 5.01 17.45 -18.86
CA GLY A 142 3.66 17.97 -18.77
C GLY A 142 2.77 17.26 -17.75
N THR A 143 3.27 16.26 -17.03
CA THR A 143 2.51 15.61 -15.94
C THR A 143 2.23 16.60 -14.83
N GLU A 144 0.97 16.68 -14.39
CA GLU A 144 0.55 17.43 -13.21
C GLU A 144 0.07 16.48 -12.12
N LEU A 145 0.54 16.74 -10.89
CA LEU A 145 0.19 15.98 -9.70
C LEU A 145 -0.37 16.96 -8.65
N ILE A 146 -1.59 16.73 -8.22
CA ILE A 146 -2.20 17.48 -7.12
C ILE A 146 -2.08 16.65 -5.84
N ALA A 147 -1.45 17.21 -4.82
CA ALA A 147 -1.21 16.50 -3.58
C ALA A 147 -1.11 17.46 -2.39
N SER A 148 -1.25 16.94 -1.17
CA SER A 148 -0.95 17.72 0.03
C SER A 148 0.56 17.95 0.17
N ALA A 149 0.95 19.02 0.83
CA ALA A 149 2.36 19.38 1.06
C ALA A 149 3.17 18.23 1.71
N ASP A 150 2.53 17.42 2.51
CA ASP A 150 3.09 16.29 3.25
C ASP A 150 3.06 14.96 2.47
N HIS A 151 2.50 14.94 1.28
CA HIS A 151 2.53 13.77 0.42
C HIS A 151 3.95 13.48 -0.09
N ARG A 152 4.24 12.21 -0.43
CA ARG A 152 5.58 11.79 -0.85
C ARG A 152 5.56 11.10 -2.20
N PHE A 153 6.46 11.53 -3.07
CA PHE A 153 6.79 10.85 -4.32
C PHE A 153 8.20 10.26 -4.27
N LEU A 154 8.40 9.15 -4.94
CA LEU A 154 9.71 8.55 -5.09
C LEU A 154 10.51 9.30 -6.16
N THR A 155 11.73 9.71 -5.81
CA THR A 155 12.69 10.33 -6.73
C THR A 155 13.91 9.43 -6.90
N GLU A 156 14.82 9.78 -7.81
CA GLU A 156 16.14 9.15 -8.00
C GLU A 156 16.99 9.15 -6.72
N ARG A 157 16.69 10.09 -5.80
CA ARG A 157 17.37 10.25 -4.49
C ARG A 157 16.52 9.79 -3.31
N GLY A 158 15.51 8.94 -3.55
CA GLY A 158 14.59 8.42 -2.54
C GLY A 158 13.31 9.22 -2.38
N TRP A 159 12.54 8.90 -1.35
CA TRP A 159 11.24 9.49 -1.08
C TRP A 159 11.33 10.97 -0.69
N LYS A 160 10.57 11.85 -1.37
CA LYS A 160 10.54 13.29 -1.12
C LYS A 160 9.11 13.81 -0.93
N PHE A 161 8.96 14.77 -0.03
CA PHE A 161 7.70 15.47 0.21
C PHE A 161 7.42 16.50 -0.88
N VAL A 162 6.15 16.84 -1.11
CA VAL A 162 5.76 17.80 -2.14
C VAL A 162 6.34 19.17 -1.84
N ALA A 163 6.19 19.70 -0.64
CA ALA A 163 6.60 21.07 -0.37
C ALA A 163 7.44 21.25 0.92
N ARG A 164 8.19 22.35 0.93
CA ARG A 164 9.03 22.78 2.04
C ARG A 164 8.21 23.19 3.26
N ASP A 165 7.09 23.85 3.06
CA ASP A 165 6.25 24.45 4.12
C ASP A 165 5.41 23.43 4.90
N ALA A 166 5.42 22.17 4.48
CA ALA A 166 4.91 21.09 5.29
C ALA A 166 5.75 20.83 6.55
N GLY A 167 6.66 21.73 6.92
CA GLY A 167 7.41 21.69 8.18
C GLY A 167 8.91 21.86 8.10
N GLY A 168 9.43 22.94 7.50
CA GLY A 168 10.78 23.49 7.73
C GLY A 168 12.01 22.73 7.23
N GLY A 169 12.91 23.46 6.80
CA GLY A 169 14.34 23.53 6.52
C GLY A 169 15.11 22.36 5.93
N GLN A 170 14.93 21.11 6.24
CA GLN A 170 15.83 20.02 5.83
C GLN A 170 15.15 18.69 5.43
N ARG A 171 13.88 18.70 5.13
CA ARG A 171 13.27 17.53 4.50
C ARG A 171 13.80 17.39 3.08
N PRO A 172 14.01 16.16 2.56
CA PRO A 172 14.08 15.97 1.15
C PRO A 172 12.69 16.29 0.56
N TYR A 173 12.42 17.56 0.29
CA TYR A 173 11.25 18.00 -0.47
C TYR A 173 11.61 18.07 -1.94
N LEU A 174 10.58 18.11 -2.78
CA LEU A 174 10.75 18.29 -4.20
C LEU A 174 11.33 19.67 -4.50
N THR A 175 12.35 19.67 -5.32
CA THR A 175 13.00 20.87 -5.89
C THR A 175 13.08 20.69 -7.40
N LEU A 176 13.33 21.76 -8.13
CA LEU A 176 13.51 21.73 -9.59
C LEU A 176 14.67 20.81 -10.05
N ASN A 177 15.55 20.40 -9.12
CA ASN A 177 16.66 19.47 -9.38
C ASN A 177 16.31 18.01 -9.10
N ASN A 178 15.03 17.67 -8.97
CA ASN A 178 14.61 16.30 -8.72
C ASN A 178 13.89 15.69 -9.91
N THR A 179 14.15 14.43 -10.14
CA THR A 179 13.47 13.62 -11.12
C THR A 179 12.63 12.57 -10.38
N LEU A 180 11.32 12.51 -10.65
CA LEU A 180 10.47 11.48 -10.09
C LEU A 180 10.74 10.12 -10.75
N MET A 181 10.51 9.06 -10.00
CA MET A 181 10.58 7.69 -10.51
C MET A 181 9.21 7.26 -11.04
N GLY A 182 9.20 6.65 -12.23
CA GLY A 182 7.97 6.23 -12.88
C GLY A 182 8.05 6.38 -14.40
N PHE A 183 6.90 6.51 -15.06
CA PHE A 183 6.81 6.67 -16.51
C PHE A 183 6.09 7.97 -16.94
N GLY A 184 5.55 8.76 -16.01
CA GLY A 184 4.81 10.00 -16.26
C GLY A 184 3.35 9.76 -16.65
N ALA A 185 2.59 10.86 -16.78
CA ALA A 185 1.20 10.76 -17.19
C ALA A 185 1.10 10.17 -18.60
N VAL A 186 0.27 9.16 -18.74
CA VAL A 186 -0.15 8.64 -20.04
C VAL A 186 -1.42 9.41 -20.40
N PRO A 187 -1.45 10.16 -21.52
CA PRO A 187 -2.66 10.82 -21.96
C PRO A 187 -3.79 9.81 -22.11
N GLY A 188 -4.78 9.88 -21.22
CA GLY A 188 -5.96 9.04 -21.30
C GLY A 188 -6.75 9.38 -22.56
N SER A 189 -7.06 8.39 -23.37
CA SER A 189 -8.10 8.55 -24.40
C SER A 189 -9.45 8.32 -23.72
N PRO A 190 -10.42 9.26 -23.87
CA PRO A 190 -11.76 8.97 -23.44
C PRO A 190 -12.22 7.71 -24.19
N ARG A 191 -12.47 6.63 -23.46
CA ARG A 191 -13.08 5.42 -24.01
C ARG A 191 -14.53 5.72 -24.35
N GLY A 192 -14.73 6.35 -25.52
CA GLY A 192 -16.04 6.45 -26.13
C GLY A 192 -16.56 5.07 -26.57
N GLU A 193 -17.85 5.01 -26.86
CA GLU A 193 -18.41 3.83 -27.53
C GLU A 193 -17.58 3.51 -28.77
N ARG A 194 -17.10 2.27 -28.88
CA ARG A 194 -16.29 1.83 -30.04
C ARG A 194 -17.11 1.99 -31.30
N SER A 195 -16.76 2.98 -32.10
CA SER A 195 -17.49 3.33 -33.31
C SER A 195 -17.54 2.15 -34.30
N SER A 196 -18.49 2.18 -35.22
CA SER A 196 -18.57 1.16 -36.29
C SER A 196 -17.26 1.07 -37.09
N ASN A 197 -16.56 2.20 -37.29
CA ASN A 197 -15.27 2.23 -37.97
C ASN A 197 -14.17 1.55 -37.13
N TYR A 198 -14.12 1.80 -35.82
CA TYR A 198 -13.20 1.08 -34.93
C TYR A 198 -13.41 -0.44 -35.01
N ARG A 199 -14.68 -0.89 -34.91
CA ARG A 199 -15.02 -2.32 -34.97
C ARG A 199 -14.61 -2.97 -36.31
N ARG A 200 -14.80 -2.26 -37.44
CA ARG A 200 -14.33 -2.70 -38.77
C ARG A 200 -12.81 -2.82 -38.84
N GLY A 201 -12.09 -1.80 -38.36
CA GLY A 201 -10.63 -1.81 -38.30
C GLY A 201 -10.11 -2.97 -37.45
N TYR A 202 -10.68 -3.15 -36.25
CA TYR A 202 -10.27 -4.22 -35.33
C TYR A 202 -10.48 -5.62 -35.99
N LEU A 203 -11.64 -5.87 -36.59
CA LEU A 203 -11.90 -7.12 -37.30
C LEU A 203 -10.94 -7.29 -38.49
N CYS A 204 -10.64 -6.24 -39.25
CA CYS A 204 -9.68 -6.29 -40.33
C CYS A 204 -8.29 -6.72 -39.83
N GLY A 205 -7.76 -6.08 -38.79
CA GLY A 205 -6.46 -6.45 -38.23
C GLY A 205 -6.41 -7.87 -37.68
N LEU A 206 -7.40 -8.24 -36.86
CA LEU A 206 -7.45 -9.56 -36.23
C LEU A 206 -7.64 -10.71 -37.24
N ILE A 207 -8.56 -10.55 -38.18
CA ILE A 207 -8.87 -11.62 -39.16
C ILE A 207 -7.76 -11.77 -40.20
N ARG A 208 -7.09 -10.67 -40.60
CA ARG A 208 -5.96 -10.74 -41.53
C ARG A 208 -4.70 -11.34 -40.88
N GLY A 209 -4.56 -11.20 -39.54
CA GLY A 209 -3.48 -11.87 -38.80
C GLY A 209 -3.76 -13.38 -38.64
N ASP A 210 -4.79 -13.73 -37.89
CA ASP A 210 -5.04 -15.11 -37.43
C ASP A 210 -6.27 -15.79 -38.09
N GLY A 211 -7.02 -15.06 -38.93
CA GLY A 211 -8.23 -15.59 -39.55
C GLY A 211 -7.95 -16.42 -40.79
N HIS A 212 -8.79 -17.44 -41.00
CA HIS A 212 -8.86 -18.18 -42.25
C HIS A 212 -10.20 -17.91 -42.93
N ILE A 213 -10.16 -17.35 -44.15
CA ILE A 213 -11.36 -17.04 -44.95
C ILE A 213 -11.13 -17.41 -46.41
N GLY A 214 -12.10 -18.10 -47.01
CA GLY A 214 -11.96 -18.53 -48.40
C GLY A 214 -13.23 -19.10 -48.98
N ALA A 215 -13.20 -19.21 -50.34
CA ALA A 215 -14.19 -19.93 -51.10
C ALA A 215 -13.46 -21.01 -51.94
N TYR A 216 -13.84 -22.24 -51.74
CA TYR A 216 -13.18 -23.42 -52.32
C TYR A 216 -14.13 -24.14 -53.25
N ARG A 217 -13.68 -24.45 -54.48
CA ARG A 217 -14.45 -25.16 -55.48
C ARG A 217 -14.01 -26.61 -55.58
N TYR A 218 -14.92 -27.51 -55.40
CA TYR A 218 -14.69 -28.96 -55.47
C TYR A 218 -15.51 -29.60 -56.60
N ALA A 219 -14.92 -30.58 -57.29
CA ALA A 219 -15.64 -31.40 -58.26
C ALA A 219 -16.54 -32.41 -57.52
N ARG A 220 -17.76 -32.61 -57.98
CA ARG A 220 -18.67 -33.69 -57.51
C ARG A 220 -18.38 -35.01 -58.24
N ARG A 221 -18.45 -36.12 -57.50
CA ARG A 221 -18.25 -37.47 -58.09
C ARG A 221 -19.18 -37.81 -59.28
N ARG A 222 -20.34 -37.17 -59.34
CA ARG A 222 -21.33 -37.37 -60.41
C ARG A 222 -21.36 -36.23 -61.42
N GLY A 223 -20.31 -35.50 -61.60
CA GLY A 223 -20.23 -34.32 -62.44
C GLY A 223 -20.78 -33.05 -61.79
N GLY A 224 -20.28 -31.88 -62.26
CA GLY A 224 -20.58 -30.56 -61.67
C GLY A 224 -19.57 -30.13 -60.62
N ARG A 225 -19.70 -28.88 -60.17
CA ARG A 225 -18.87 -28.28 -59.17
C ARG A 225 -19.74 -27.74 -58.03
N TYR A 226 -19.24 -27.75 -56.80
CA TYR A 226 -19.85 -27.06 -55.68
C TYR A 226 -18.82 -26.20 -54.99
N GLU A 227 -19.27 -25.12 -54.35
CA GLU A 227 -18.42 -24.15 -53.69
C GLU A 227 -18.70 -24.17 -52.17
N ILE A 228 -17.66 -24.28 -51.41
CA ILE A 228 -17.71 -24.19 -49.93
C ILE A 228 -17.13 -22.85 -49.54
N HIS A 229 -17.93 -22.06 -48.85
CA HIS A 229 -17.50 -20.83 -48.20
C HIS A 229 -17.10 -21.15 -46.77
N MET A 230 -15.99 -20.59 -46.30
CA MET A 230 -15.49 -20.86 -44.97
C MET A 230 -14.88 -19.60 -44.38
N PHE A 231 -15.30 -19.31 -43.17
CA PHE A 231 -14.57 -18.40 -42.25
C PHE A 231 -14.32 -19.14 -40.95
N ARG A 232 -13.11 -18.99 -40.41
CA ARG A 232 -12.71 -19.49 -39.13
C ARG A 232 -11.65 -18.55 -38.52
N LEU A 233 -11.84 -18.13 -37.28
CA LEU A 233 -10.83 -17.51 -36.45
C LEU A 233 -10.63 -18.40 -35.23
N ALA A 234 -9.40 -18.90 -35.03
CA ALA A 234 -9.06 -19.85 -33.95
C ALA A 234 -7.90 -19.32 -33.13
N MET A 235 -8.11 -19.16 -31.84
CA MET A 235 -7.14 -18.55 -30.93
C MET A 235 -7.11 -19.27 -29.57
N THR A 236 -6.00 -19.13 -28.87
CA THR A 236 -5.86 -19.54 -27.46
C THR A 236 -6.46 -18.52 -26.50
N ASP A 237 -6.44 -17.25 -26.88
CA ASP A 237 -6.90 -16.13 -26.07
C ASP A 237 -8.39 -15.86 -26.33
N ARG A 238 -9.22 -16.11 -25.32
CA ARG A 238 -10.69 -16.05 -25.45
C ARG A 238 -11.20 -14.63 -25.62
N GLU A 239 -10.52 -13.66 -25.01
CA GLU A 239 -10.92 -12.25 -25.03
C GLU A 239 -11.01 -11.69 -26.46
N ALA A 240 -10.05 -12.04 -27.32
CA ALA A 240 -10.07 -11.60 -28.71
C ALA A 240 -11.17 -12.29 -29.53
N LEU A 241 -11.44 -13.58 -29.28
CA LEU A 241 -12.56 -14.31 -29.90
C LEU A 241 -13.91 -13.73 -29.46
N GLU A 242 -14.06 -13.40 -28.20
CA GLU A 242 -15.29 -12.82 -27.63
C GLU A 242 -15.58 -11.45 -28.24
N ARG A 243 -14.57 -10.59 -28.30
CA ARG A 243 -14.68 -9.26 -28.93
C ARG A 243 -14.98 -9.38 -30.43
N ALA A 244 -14.32 -10.28 -31.15
CA ALA A 244 -14.59 -10.51 -32.55
C ALA A 244 -16.02 -11.03 -32.78
N ALA A 245 -16.52 -11.93 -31.96
CA ALA A 245 -17.88 -12.44 -32.01
C ALA A 245 -18.93 -11.35 -31.74
N GLU A 246 -18.70 -10.51 -30.75
CA GLU A 246 -19.54 -9.35 -30.44
C GLU A 246 -19.60 -8.40 -31.64
N PHE A 247 -18.44 -8.03 -32.20
CA PHE A 247 -18.39 -7.10 -33.35
C PHE A 247 -19.03 -7.67 -34.62
N LEU A 248 -18.79 -8.95 -34.95
CA LEU A 248 -19.44 -9.62 -36.06
C LEU A 248 -20.96 -9.68 -35.88
N GLY A 249 -21.42 -9.98 -34.64
CA GLY A 249 -22.84 -9.94 -34.28
C GLY A 249 -23.46 -8.56 -34.45
N GLY A 250 -22.74 -7.50 -34.06
CA GLY A 250 -23.13 -6.10 -34.25
C GLY A 250 -23.26 -5.69 -35.73
N PHE A 251 -22.61 -6.41 -36.67
CA PHE A 251 -22.77 -6.28 -38.11
C PHE A 251 -23.78 -7.28 -38.71
N GLY A 252 -24.56 -7.98 -37.88
CA GLY A 252 -25.57 -8.94 -38.32
C GLY A 252 -25.02 -10.26 -38.88
N ILE A 253 -23.74 -10.58 -38.58
CA ILE A 253 -23.08 -11.78 -39.08
C ILE A 253 -23.19 -12.91 -38.06
N GLY A 254 -23.97 -13.93 -38.40
CA GLY A 254 -24.11 -15.12 -37.56
C GLY A 254 -22.87 -16.01 -37.62
N ILE A 255 -22.36 -16.36 -36.45
CA ILE A 255 -21.19 -17.23 -36.26
C ILE A 255 -21.51 -18.34 -35.25
N ARG A 256 -20.76 -19.45 -35.33
CA ARG A 256 -20.80 -20.55 -34.35
C ARG A 256 -19.48 -20.61 -33.59
N ARG A 257 -19.56 -20.79 -32.28
CA ARG A 257 -18.39 -21.04 -31.43
C ARG A 257 -18.21 -22.53 -31.20
N GLY A 258 -16.97 -22.97 -31.03
CA GLY A 258 -16.68 -24.35 -30.71
C GLY A 258 -15.20 -24.60 -30.43
N LEU A 259 -14.93 -25.76 -29.86
CA LEU A 259 -13.57 -26.24 -29.65
C LEU A 259 -12.92 -26.51 -31.02
N PHE A 260 -11.73 -25.96 -31.23
CA PHE A 260 -10.91 -26.23 -32.42
C PHE A 260 -9.83 -27.28 -32.13
N LYS A 261 -9.14 -27.16 -31.00
CA LYS A 261 -8.12 -28.11 -30.53
C LYS A 261 -8.23 -28.27 -29.04
N ALA A 262 -8.33 -29.51 -28.56
CA ALA A 262 -8.33 -29.81 -27.12
C ALA A 262 -6.98 -29.54 -26.52
N GLU A 263 -6.97 -29.24 -25.21
CA GLU A 263 -5.76 -29.10 -24.44
C GLU A 263 -5.02 -30.44 -24.34
N THR A 264 -3.70 -30.39 -24.43
CA THR A 264 -2.82 -31.53 -24.24
C THR A 264 -1.65 -31.13 -23.35
N ALA A 265 -0.79 -32.05 -22.95
CA ALA A 265 0.41 -31.74 -22.16
C ALA A 265 1.34 -30.73 -22.84
N ILE A 266 1.27 -30.57 -24.16
CA ILE A 266 2.18 -29.71 -24.95
C ILE A 266 1.44 -28.51 -25.57
N HIS A 267 0.13 -28.59 -25.75
CA HIS A 267 -0.66 -27.56 -26.45
C HIS A 267 -1.80 -27.04 -25.58
N ARG A 268 -1.94 -25.73 -25.51
CA ARG A 268 -3.10 -25.08 -24.89
C ARG A 268 -4.37 -25.35 -25.66
N ARG A 269 -5.51 -25.31 -24.98
CA ARG A 269 -6.83 -25.34 -25.59
C ARG A 269 -6.99 -24.19 -26.60
N VAL A 270 -7.47 -24.49 -27.79
CA VAL A 270 -7.78 -23.51 -28.86
C VAL A 270 -9.27 -23.55 -29.14
N GLU A 271 -9.92 -22.39 -29.06
CA GLU A 271 -11.33 -22.21 -29.42
C GLU A 271 -11.43 -21.49 -30.77
N ALA A 272 -12.55 -21.65 -31.46
CA ALA A 272 -12.76 -20.98 -32.71
C ALA A 272 -14.19 -20.44 -32.87
N ILE A 273 -14.30 -19.33 -33.57
CA ILE A 273 -15.53 -18.85 -34.17
C ILE A 273 -15.50 -19.14 -35.67
N ARG A 274 -16.63 -19.59 -36.25
CA ARG A 274 -16.70 -20.02 -37.62
C ARG A 274 -18.09 -19.83 -38.25
N THR A 275 -18.13 -19.66 -39.57
CA THR A 275 -19.35 -19.71 -40.37
C THR A 275 -19.03 -20.26 -41.77
N SER A 276 -20.00 -20.97 -42.36
CA SER A 276 -19.94 -21.44 -43.74
C SER A 276 -21.07 -20.87 -44.60
N ALA A 277 -21.90 -19.98 -44.04
CA ALA A 277 -22.97 -19.31 -44.79
C ALA A 277 -22.35 -18.35 -45.80
N LYS A 278 -22.67 -18.54 -47.10
CA LYS A 278 -22.13 -17.74 -48.21
C LYS A 278 -22.29 -16.23 -47.97
N ALA A 279 -23.50 -15.81 -47.53
CA ALA A 279 -23.77 -14.40 -47.22
C ALA A 279 -22.90 -13.85 -46.08
N SER A 280 -22.72 -14.63 -45.00
CA SER A 280 -21.87 -14.24 -43.86
C SER A 280 -20.39 -14.13 -44.26
N VAL A 281 -19.86 -15.09 -45.02
CA VAL A 281 -18.48 -15.07 -45.52
C VAL A 281 -18.26 -13.87 -46.44
N ALA A 282 -19.21 -13.60 -47.38
CA ALA A 282 -19.13 -12.43 -48.25
C ALA A 282 -19.21 -11.09 -47.45
N ALA A 283 -20.02 -11.05 -46.40
CA ALA A 283 -20.09 -9.88 -45.53
C ALA A 283 -18.77 -9.66 -44.77
N ILE A 284 -18.14 -10.74 -44.26
CA ILE A 284 -16.82 -10.65 -43.59
C ILE A 284 -15.78 -10.16 -44.60
N TRP A 285 -15.75 -10.65 -45.80
CA TRP A 285 -14.85 -10.15 -46.85
C TRP A 285 -14.94 -8.64 -47.01
N ARG A 286 -16.17 -8.09 -47.12
CA ARG A 286 -16.41 -6.64 -47.23
C ARG A 286 -16.01 -5.87 -46.00
N LEU A 287 -16.14 -6.46 -44.80
CA LEU A 287 -15.71 -5.81 -43.57
C LEU A 287 -14.19 -5.66 -43.46
N ILE A 288 -13.44 -6.65 -43.98
CA ILE A 288 -11.96 -6.65 -43.95
C ILE A 288 -11.31 -6.11 -45.21
N GLU A 289 -12.08 -5.54 -46.13
CA GLU A 289 -11.52 -4.79 -47.26
C GLU A 289 -10.71 -3.59 -46.77
N TRP A 290 -9.56 -3.36 -47.43
CA TRP A 290 -8.76 -2.21 -47.15
C TRP A 290 -9.52 -0.94 -47.57
N PRO A 291 -9.67 0.06 -46.68
CA PRO A 291 -10.18 1.35 -47.11
C PRO A 291 -9.16 2.06 -48.00
N ASP A 292 -9.64 2.88 -48.93
CA ASP A 292 -8.76 3.67 -49.81
C ASP A 292 -7.79 4.54 -49.03
N ARG A 293 -8.24 5.12 -47.91
CA ARG A 293 -7.44 5.93 -46.99
C ARG A 293 -7.70 5.51 -45.54
N PRO A 294 -6.88 4.58 -45.02
CA PRO A 294 -6.94 4.21 -43.60
C PRO A 294 -6.70 5.42 -42.69
N ALA A 295 -7.65 5.78 -41.87
CA ALA A 295 -7.53 6.95 -40.95
C ALA A 295 -8.44 6.82 -39.72
N GLY A 296 -8.18 7.63 -38.72
CA GLY A 296 -9.01 7.82 -37.53
C GLY A 296 -9.33 6.52 -36.78
N ASP A 297 -10.61 6.36 -36.42
CA ASP A 297 -11.09 5.21 -35.61
C ASP A 297 -10.80 3.86 -36.26
N TRP A 298 -10.83 3.79 -37.61
CA TRP A 298 -10.53 2.54 -38.29
C TRP A 298 -9.08 2.09 -37.99
N LEU A 299 -8.11 3.00 -38.06
CA LEU A 299 -6.71 2.69 -37.72
C LEU A 299 -6.53 2.36 -36.25
N LEU A 300 -7.27 3.02 -35.34
CA LEU A 300 -7.26 2.66 -33.92
C LEU A 300 -7.65 1.18 -33.73
N GLY A 301 -8.76 0.80 -34.34
CA GLY A 301 -9.22 -0.59 -34.32
C GLY A 301 -8.22 -1.53 -34.97
N TYR A 302 -7.73 -1.19 -36.17
CA TYR A 302 -6.81 -2.04 -36.93
C TYR A 302 -5.53 -2.37 -36.16
N VAL A 303 -4.89 -1.37 -35.57
CA VAL A 303 -3.68 -1.59 -34.75
C VAL A 303 -3.97 -2.44 -33.53
N GLY A 304 -5.12 -2.22 -32.85
CA GLY A 304 -5.55 -3.08 -31.74
C GLY A 304 -5.77 -4.53 -32.15
N GLY A 305 -6.48 -4.74 -33.29
CA GLY A 305 -6.78 -6.08 -33.81
C GLY A 305 -5.54 -6.84 -34.29
N ILE A 306 -4.64 -6.18 -35.03
CA ILE A 306 -3.40 -6.84 -35.49
C ILE A 306 -2.43 -7.09 -34.32
N PHE A 307 -2.44 -6.26 -33.28
CA PHE A 307 -1.69 -6.54 -32.06
C PHE A 307 -2.25 -7.75 -31.30
N ASP A 308 -3.57 -7.90 -31.25
CA ASP A 308 -4.19 -9.08 -30.64
C ASP A 308 -3.85 -10.37 -31.41
N ALA A 309 -3.77 -10.32 -32.73
CA ALA A 309 -3.31 -11.45 -33.53
C ALA A 309 -1.81 -11.70 -33.38
N GLU A 310 -0.99 -10.81 -33.84
CA GLU A 310 0.44 -10.97 -34.11
C GLU A 310 1.37 -10.26 -33.11
N GLY A 311 0.79 -9.50 -32.19
CA GLY A 311 1.55 -8.68 -31.25
C GLY A 311 2.02 -9.43 -30.02
N SER A 312 3.10 -8.94 -29.45
CA SER A 312 3.65 -9.37 -28.16
C SER A 312 4.15 -8.19 -27.35
N PHE A 313 4.04 -8.28 -26.02
CA PHE A 313 4.64 -7.35 -25.08
C PHE A 313 5.49 -8.14 -24.09
N ASN A 314 6.77 -8.27 -24.41
CA ASN A 314 7.73 -9.03 -23.60
C ASN A 314 8.99 -8.21 -23.39
N ASP A 315 9.62 -8.37 -22.22
CA ASP A 315 10.86 -7.69 -21.84
C ASP A 315 10.81 -6.17 -22.01
N GLY A 316 9.63 -5.58 -21.74
CA GLY A 316 9.43 -4.14 -21.86
C GLY A 316 9.47 -3.63 -23.29
N THR A 317 9.10 -4.45 -24.29
CA THR A 317 9.07 -4.06 -25.69
C THR A 317 7.80 -4.57 -26.37
N ILE A 318 7.07 -3.67 -27.01
CA ILE A 318 5.96 -4.02 -27.92
C ILE A 318 6.53 -4.38 -29.28
N ARG A 319 6.20 -5.57 -29.78
CA ARG A 319 6.56 -6.08 -31.11
C ARG A 319 5.34 -6.62 -31.81
N ILE A 320 5.26 -6.37 -33.12
CA ILE A 320 4.27 -6.96 -34.02
C ILE A 320 5.04 -7.55 -35.19
N ALA A 321 4.78 -8.81 -35.54
CA ALA A 321 5.50 -9.53 -36.57
C ALA A 321 4.52 -10.03 -37.64
N ASN A 322 4.81 -9.82 -38.92
CA ASN A 322 4.05 -10.40 -40.01
C ASN A 322 4.90 -10.60 -41.28
N THR A 323 4.44 -11.48 -42.16
CA THR A 323 5.08 -11.73 -43.48
C THR A 323 4.41 -10.95 -44.60
N ASP A 324 3.23 -10.38 -44.38
CA ASP A 324 2.47 -9.59 -45.38
C ASP A 324 2.92 -8.13 -45.31
N GLN A 325 3.52 -7.67 -46.42
CA GLN A 325 4.05 -6.31 -46.48
C GLN A 325 2.96 -5.24 -46.34
N ARG A 326 1.74 -5.49 -46.88
CA ARG A 326 0.62 -4.54 -46.80
C ARG A 326 0.15 -4.35 -45.34
N ILE A 327 0.10 -5.44 -44.58
CA ILE A 327 -0.18 -5.37 -43.12
C ILE A 327 0.85 -4.48 -42.41
N ILE A 328 2.14 -4.68 -42.71
CA ILE A 328 3.22 -3.91 -42.13
C ILE A 328 3.15 -2.42 -42.51
N GLU A 329 2.90 -2.11 -43.78
CA GLU A 329 2.79 -0.72 -44.26
C GLU A 329 1.64 0.01 -43.53
N VAL A 330 0.44 -0.55 -43.48
CA VAL A 330 -0.72 0.06 -42.81
C VAL A 330 -0.48 0.18 -41.29
N LEU A 331 0.19 -0.80 -40.69
CA LEU A 331 0.61 -0.73 -39.27
C LEU A 331 1.56 0.43 -39.03
N LEU A 332 2.60 0.58 -39.86
CA LEU A 332 3.58 1.67 -39.72
C LEU A 332 2.91 3.04 -39.89
N ASP A 333 2.03 3.17 -40.87
CA ASP A 333 1.30 4.41 -41.15
C ASP A 333 0.35 4.74 -39.99
N GLY A 334 -0.35 3.74 -39.46
CA GLY A 334 -1.21 3.91 -38.29
C GLY A 334 -0.43 4.36 -37.07
N LEU A 335 0.69 3.72 -36.76
CA LEU A 335 1.55 4.10 -35.64
C LEU A 335 2.08 5.54 -35.77
N ARG A 336 2.54 5.94 -36.97
CA ARG A 336 3.01 7.29 -37.25
C ARG A 336 1.91 8.34 -37.14
N GLN A 337 0.72 8.06 -37.66
CA GLN A 337 -0.44 8.96 -37.59
C GLN A 337 -0.80 9.29 -36.13
N PHE A 338 -0.68 8.33 -35.24
CA PHE A 338 -0.89 8.52 -33.81
C PHE A 338 0.39 8.90 -33.04
N ARG A 339 1.40 9.42 -33.78
CA ARG A 339 2.66 9.96 -33.22
C ARG A 339 3.46 8.95 -32.38
N PHE A 340 3.41 7.66 -32.74
CA PHE A 340 4.38 6.69 -32.25
C PHE A 340 5.64 6.69 -33.11
N ALA A 341 6.75 6.23 -32.53
CA ALA A 341 8.01 6.06 -33.24
C ALA A 341 8.28 4.55 -33.54
N PRO A 342 7.66 3.98 -34.59
CA PRO A 342 7.90 2.60 -34.96
C PRO A 342 9.29 2.42 -35.53
N VAL A 343 9.91 1.29 -35.23
CA VAL A 343 11.18 0.85 -35.84
C VAL A 343 10.96 -0.52 -36.46
N MET A 344 11.34 -0.64 -37.72
CA MET A 344 11.36 -1.92 -38.39
C MET A 344 12.74 -2.55 -38.23
N ASP A 345 12.80 -3.74 -37.66
CA ASP A 345 14.02 -4.53 -37.58
C ASP A 345 14.35 -5.13 -38.97
N ALA A 346 15.60 -5.50 -39.19
CA ALA A 346 15.97 -6.24 -40.37
C ALA A 346 15.13 -7.53 -40.50
N PRO A 347 14.57 -7.82 -41.65
CA PRO A 347 13.72 -8.99 -41.84
C PRO A 347 14.51 -10.27 -41.54
N ARG A 348 13.89 -11.20 -40.83
CA ARG A 348 14.49 -12.50 -40.50
C ARG A 348 14.03 -13.52 -41.54
N PRO A 349 14.92 -14.46 -41.96
CA PRO A 349 14.53 -15.54 -42.83
C PRO A 349 13.37 -16.33 -42.24
N GLY A 350 12.26 -16.48 -42.94
CA GLY A 350 11.18 -17.37 -42.62
C GLY A 350 11.19 -18.61 -43.54
N VAL A 351 10.39 -19.62 -43.22
CA VAL A 351 10.33 -20.87 -44.00
C VAL A 351 9.93 -20.62 -45.47
N ASN A 352 8.98 -19.70 -45.70
CA ASN A 352 8.45 -19.40 -47.06
C ASN A 352 8.59 -17.91 -47.43
N LYS A 353 8.57 -17.01 -46.49
CA LYS A 353 8.66 -15.55 -46.69
C LYS A 353 9.43 -14.92 -45.55
N PRO A 354 10.15 -13.79 -45.79
CA PRO A 354 10.82 -13.05 -44.70
C PRO A 354 9.78 -12.50 -43.71
N VAL A 355 10.10 -12.58 -42.44
CA VAL A 355 9.27 -12.04 -41.35
C VAL A 355 9.75 -10.64 -41.00
N HIS A 356 8.85 -9.68 -41.07
CA HIS A 356 9.08 -8.28 -40.68
C HIS A 356 8.65 -8.06 -39.26
N TYR A 357 9.46 -7.35 -38.48
CA TYR A 357 9.18 -7.01 -37.06
C TYR A 357 9.10 -5.50 -36.91
N VAL A 358 7.98 -5.04 -36.37
CA VAL A 358 7.76 -3.65 -35.99
C VAL A 358 7.83 -3.53 -34.48
N ARG A 359 8.72 -2.67 -33.96
CA ARG A 359 8.83 -2.33 -32.54
C ARG A 359 8.37 -0.91 -32.29
N VAL A 360 7.70 -0.68 -31.15
CA VAL A 360 7.32 0.66 -30.68
C VAL A 360 8.43 1.16 -29.74
N ARG A 361 9.05 2.31 -30.06
CA ARG A 361 10.02 2.99 -29.19
C ARG A 361 9.34 3.88 -28.17
N GLY A 362 10.06 4.28 -27.09
CA GLY A 362 9.63 5.28 -26.11
C GLY A 362 9.46 4.72 -24.69
N GLY A 363 9.80 3.45 -24.47
CA GLY A 363 9.76 2.82 -23.15
C GLY A 363 8.34 2.59 -22.64
N LEU A 364 8.21 2.33 -21.33
CA LEU A 364 6.95 1.92 -20.71
C LEU A 364 5.80 2.93 -20.91
N ARG A 365 6.09 4.24 -20.87
CA ARG A 365 5.08 5.28 -21.11
C ARG A 365 4.40 5.13 -22.47
N GLU A 366 5.20 5.00 -23.54
CA GLU A 366 4.68 4.84 -24.89
C GLU A 366 3.97 3.49 -25.07
N HIS A 367 4.43 2.46 -24.38
CA HIS A 367 3.75 1.15 -24.39
C HIS A 367 2.39 1.22 -23.70
N LEU A 368 2.28 1.89 -22.55
CA LEU A 368 1.00 2.10 -21.88
C LEU A 368 0.08 2.99 -22.72
N ARG A 369 0.62 4.04 -23.38
CA ARG A 369 -0.14 4.88 -24.33
C ARG A 369 -0.66 4.06 -25.51
N PHE A 370 0.16 3.13 -26.02
CA PHE A 370 -0.25 2.18 -27.06
C PHE A 370 -1.42 1.30 -26.58
N LEU A 371 -1.29 0.71 -25.41
CA LEU A 371 -2.31 -0.19 -24.85
C LEU A 371 -3.62 0.53 -24.52
N ASP A 372 -3.55 1.79 -24.07
CA ASP A 372 -4.73 2.60 -23.79
C ASP A 372 -5.41 3.08 -25.07
N LEU A 373 -4.64 3.59 -26.04
CA LEU A 373 -5.16 4.18 -27.28
C LEU A 373 -5.77 3.13 -28.23
N PHE A 374 -5.07 2.03 -28.46
CA PHE A 374 -5.50 1.00 -29.42
C PHE A 374 -6.37 -0.10 -28.79
N ASP A 375 -6.45 -0.11 -27.46
CA ASP A 375 -7.31 -0.99 -26.66
C ASP A 375 -7.32 -2.46 -27.12
N PRO A 376 -6.17 -3.16 -27.18
CA PRO A 376 -6.15 -4.59 -27.48
C PRO A 376 -6.92 -5.37 -26.38
N SER A 377 -7.54 -6.49 -26.74
CA SER A 377 -8.42 -7.22 -25.82
C SER A 377 -7.70 -8.21 -24.91
N ILE A 378 -6.53 -8.70 -25.32
CA ILE A 378 -5.82 -9.78 -24.64
C ILE A 378 -5.11 -9.27 -23.40
N ALA A 379 -5.65 -9.60 -22.22
CA ALA A 379 -5.16 -9.09 -20.93
C ALA A 379 -3.69 -9.43 -20.67
N ARG A 380 -3.23 -10.67 -20.96
CA ARG A 380 -1.81 -11.05 -20.76
C ARG A 380 -0.82 -10.23 -21.58
N LYS A 381 -1.26 -9.62 -22.70
CA LYS A 381 -0.45 -8.73 -23.55
C LYS A 381 -0.38 -7.29 -23.01
N ARG A 382 -1.07 -7.00 -21.89
CA ARG A 382 -1.07 -5.71 -21.19
C ARG A 382 -0.27 -5.73 -19.90
N ASP A 383 0.24 -6.89 -19.50
CA ASP A 383 0.88 -7.11 -18.20
C ASP A 383 2.28 -6.48 -18.14
N ILE A 384 2.49 -5.62 -17.15
CA ILE A 384 3.79 -5.01 -16.85
C ILE A 384 4.44 -5.57 -15.59
N GLU A 385 3.86 -6.61 -15.00
CA GLU A 385 4.36 -7.23 -13.78
C GLU A 385 5.83 -7.66 -13.94
N HIS A 386 6.62 -7.42 -12.90
CA HIS A 386 8.06 -7.70 -12.86
C HIS A 386 8.95 -6.85 -13.78
N GLN A 387 8.42 -5.94 -14.58
CA GLN A 387 9.25 -4.99 -15.32
C GLN A 387 10.00 -4.06 -14.35
N ALA A 388 11.27 -3.77 -14.68
CA ALA A 388 12.07 -2.85 -13.87
C ALA A 388 11.54 -1.42 -14.01
N VAL A 389 11.47 -0.71 -12.90
CA VAL A 389 11.20 0.74 -12.90
C VAL A 389 12.41 1.45 -13.48
N LYS A 390 12.31 1.88 -14.73
CA LYS A 390 13.30 2.70 -15.42
C LYS A 390 12.63 4.00 -15.82
N SER A 391 13.18 5.13 -15.46
CA SER A 391 12.69 6.42 -15.94
C SER A 391 13.35 6.73 -17.30
N THR A 392 12.56 6.59 -18.37
CA THR A 392 12.93 7.10 -19.70
C THR A 392 12.16 8.38 -20.04
N ALA A 393 11.18 8.74 -19.21
CA ALA A 393 10.41 9.97 -19.31
C ALA A 393 11.15 11.13 -18.63
N ARG A 394 10.93 12.34 -19.13
CA ARG A 394 11.43 13.56 -18.49
C ARG A 394 10.54 13.93 -17.31
N LEU A 395 10.79 13.30 -16.17
CA LEU A 395 10.05 13.49 -14.93
C LEU A 395 10.77 14.47 -13.98
N GLU A 396 11.58 15.37 -14.53
CA GLU A 396 12.17 16.47 -13.78
C GLU A 396 11.07 17.39 -13.27
N VAL A 397 11.15 17.76 -12.00
CA VAL A 397 10.23 18.71 -11.37
C VAL A 397 10.54 20.11 -11.91
N VAL A 398 9.60 20.70 -12.63
CA VAL A 398 9.74 22.06 -13.19
C VAL A 398 9.03 23.11 -12.35
N GLU A 399 8.02 22.71 -11.56
CA GLU A 399 7.26 23.61 -10.71
C GLU A 399 6.68 22.89 -9.50
N VAL A 400 6.66 23.59 -8.37
CA VAL A 400 5.96 23.15 -7.14
C VAL A 400 5.32 24.38 -6.52
N GLU A 401 4.01 24.54 -6.65
CA GLU A 401 3.27 25.72 -6.19
C GLU A 401 2.08 25.37 -5.27
N PRO A 402 1.80 26.21 -4.27
CA PRO A 402 0.59 26.07 -3.46
C PRO A 402 -0.63 26.53 -4.25
N LEU A 403 -1.73 25.79 -4.20
CA LEU A 403 -2.99 26.19 -4.82
C LEU A 403 -3.83 27.16 -3.97
N GLY A 404 -3.34 27.55 -2.80
CA GLY A 404 -3.92 28.58 -1.94
C GLY A 404 -5.27 28.24 -1.29
N ARG A 405 -5.86 27.08 -1.59
CA ARG A 405 -7.16 26.64 -1.06
C ARG A 405 -7.14 25.18 -0.62
N PRO A 406 -7.93 24.79 0.38
CA PRO A 406 -8.20 23.39 0.66
C PRO A 406 -8.94 22.75 -0.52
N MET A 407 -8.50 21.54 -0.89
CA MET A 407 -9.15 20.71 -1.89
C MET A 407 -9.48 19.35 -1.31
N GLU A 408 -10.48 18.71 -1.88
CA GLU A 408 -10.74 17.31 -1.59
C GLU A 408 -9.60 16.46 -2.15
N LEU A 409 -8.93 15.74 -1.25
CA LEU A 409 -7.81 14.88 -1.55
C LEU A 409 -8.11 13.46 -1.10
N PHE A 410 -7.48 12.47 -1.72
CA PHE A 410 -7.69 11.07 -1.43
C PHE A 410 -6.38 10.35 -1.14
N ASP A 411 -6.42 9.24 -0.46
CA ASP A 411 -5.31 8.30 -0.35
C ASP A 411 -5.82 6.87 -0.35
N ILE A 412 -4.94 5.94 -0.69
CA ILE A 412 -5.22 4.51 -0.66
C ILE A 412 -4.17 3.79 0.18
N THR A 413 -4.55 2.66 0.73
CA THR A 413 -3.59 1.69 1.26
C THR A 413 -3.46 0.54 0.30
N THR A 414 -2.24 0.11 0.04
CA THR A 414 -1.93 -1.01 -0.85
C THR A 414 -1.07 -2.04 -0.16
N GLY A 415 -1.03 -3.26 -0.66
CA GLY A 415 -0.18 -4.32 -0.12
C GLY A 415 1.32 -4.04 -0.23
N THR A 416 1.74 -3.17 -1.16
CA THR A 416 3.14 -2.78 -1.39
C THR A 416 3.59 -1.56 -0.59
N GLY A 417 2.65 -0.79 -0.02
CA GLY A 417 2.96 0.48 0.66
C GLY A 417 3.25 1.64 -0.30
N ASP A 418 3.00 1.45 -1.59
CA ASP A 418 3.07 2.46 -2.65
C ASP A 418 2.08 2.14 -3.78
N PHE A 419 1.89 3.08 -4.69
CA PHE A 419 1.04 2.96 -5.87
C PHE A 419 1.51 3.91 -6.98
N ILE A 420 0.97 3.76 -8.18
CA ILE A 420 1.34 4.60 -9.33
C ILE A 420 0.29 5.68 -9.53
N ALA A 421 0.65 6.92 -9.21
CA ALA A 421 -0.17 8.13 -9.28
C ALA A 421 0.22 8.96 -10.50
N SER A 422 -0.64 9.07 -11.52
CA SER A 422 -0.34 9.76 -12.80
C SER A 422 1.04 9.40 -13.34
N GLY A 423 1.40 8.11 -13.25
CA GLY A 423 2.69 7.59 -13.70
C GLY A 423 3.89 7.84 -12.78
N ALA A 424 3.73 8.49 -11.64
CA ALA A 424 4.75 8.66 -10.60
C ALA A 424 4.52 7.70 -9.43
N ILE A 425 5.59 7.20 -8.80
CA ILE A 425 5.49 6.31 -7.64
C ILE A 425 5.19 7.14 -6.39
N SER A 426 4.07 6.84 -5.75
CA SER A 426 3.44 7.54 -4.63
C SER A 426 3.37 6.67 -3.38
N HIS A 427 3.55 7.25 -2.20
CA HIS A 427 3.59 6.53 -0.91
C HIS A 427 2.26 6.58 -0.16
N ASN A 428 1.96 5.56 0.65
CA ASN A 428 0.81 5.52 1.57
C ASN A 428 1.20 5.28 3.05
N CYS A 429 0.26 5.34 4.01
CA CYS A 429 0.52 5.40 5.47
C CYS A 429 0.43 4.09 6.27
N PHE A 430 0.99 4.06 7.54
CA PHE A 430 1.40 2.81 8.22
C PHE A 430 0.57 2.30 9.43
N ALA A 431 -0.07 3.05 10.31
CA ALA A 431 -0.57 2.48 11.57
C ALA A 431 -2.09 2.61 11.86
N ARG A 432 -2.71 3.77 11.73
CA ARG A 432 -4.17 3.92 11.83
C ARG A 432 -4.91 3.29 10.66
N PRO A 433 -4.24 3.18 9.51
CA PRO A 433 -4.71 2.35 8.42
C PRO A 433 -5.01 0.90 8.78
N SER A 434 -4.47 0.39 9.90
CA SER A 434 -4.79 -0.99 10.30
C SER A 434 -6.30 -1.21 10.53
N HIS A 435 -7.07 -0.17 10.87
CA HIS A 435 -8.52 -0.23 11.01
C HIS A 435 -9.25 -0.15 9.68
N ALA A 436 -8.69 0.56 8.72
CA ALA A 436 -9.21 0.59 7.37
C ALA A 436 -9.19 -0.80 6.69
N TYR A 437 -8.25 -1.69 7.06
CA TYR A 437 -8.24 -3.09 6.59
C TYR A 437 -9.49 -3.90 6.97
N VAL A 438 -10.29 -3.40 7.87
CA VAL A 438 -11.52 -4.03 8.35
C VAL A 438 -12.74 -3.11 8.17
N ASN A 439 -12.66 -2.19 7.21
CA ASN A 439 -13.73 -1.25 6.83
C ASN A 439 -14.21 -0.35 7.97
N LEU A 440 -13.30 0.14 8.79
CA LEU A 440 -13.60 1.01 9.91
C LEU A 440 -12.81 2.32 9.84
N SER A 441 -13.38 3.39 10.43
CA SER A 441 -12.76 4.70 10.51
C SER A 441 -11.39 4.66 11.21
N PRO A 442 -10.37 5.32 10.69
CA PRO A 442 -9.13 5.55 11.41
C PRO A 442 -9.28 6.56 12.55
N GLY A 443 -10.42 7.20 12.68
CA GLY A 443 -10.78 8.11 13.75
C GLY A 443 -11.21 7.40 15.05
N LEU A 444 -12.41 7.64 15.49
CA LEU A 444 -12.96 7.05 16.73
C LEU A 444 -13.12 5.53 16.64
N ASP A 445 -13.38 4.95 15.44
CA ASP A 445 -13.48 3.49 15.31
C ASP A 445 -12.18 2.78 15.65
N PHE A 446 -11.02 3.39 15.36
CA PHE A 446 -9.73 2.86 15.79
C PHE A 446 -9.61 2.75 17.32
N GLU A 447 -10.37 3.54 18.04
CA GLU A 447 -10.42 3.56 19.50
C GLU A 447 -11.63 2.82 20.10
N THR A 448 -12.68 2.55 19.29
CA THR A 448 -13.95 2.00 19.78
C THR A 448 -14.29 0.64 19.20
N ARG A 449 -13.72 0.23 18.07
CA ARG A 449 -13.94 -1.06 17.43
C ARG A 449 -12.63 -1.82 17.37
N LEU A 450 -12.37 -2.69 18.32
CA LEU A 450 -11.12 -3.40 18.48
C LEU A 450 -11.21 -4.83 17.98
N PHE A 451 -10.12 -5.32 17.40
CA PHE A 451 -9.99 -6.72 16.99
C PHE A 451 -8.94 -7.42 17.82
N TYR A 452 -9.19 -8.70 18.12
CA TYR A 452 -8.25 -9.56 18.83
C TYR A 452 -7.99 -10.85 18.07
N LYS A 453 -6.75 -11.32 18.12
CA LYS A 453 -6.33 -12.56 17.48
C LYS A 453 -6.71 -13.74 18.36
N LYS A 454 -7.91 -14.30 18.17
CA LYS A 454 -8.47 -15.36 19.01
C LYS A 454 -7.53 -16.58 19.16
N ASP A 455 -6.90 -17.01 18.07
CA ASP A 455 -6.06 -18.21 18.01
C ASP A 455 -4.55 -17.87 18.08
N ALA A 456 -4.17 -16.73 18.67
CA ALA A 456 -2.80 -16.23 18.66
C ALA A 456 -1.79 -17.22 19.25
N ALA A 457 -2.10 -17.85 20.38
CA ALA A 457 -1.23 -18.83 21.03
C ALA A 457 -1.04 -20.10 20.19
N LEU A 458 -2.10 -20.61 19.56
CA LEU A 458 -2.03 -21.74 18.66
C LEU A 458 -1.16 -21.45 17.44
N ARG A 459 -1.38 -20.31 16.79
CA ARG A 459 -0.59 -19.88 15.64
C ARG A 459 0.88 -19.63 16.01
N LEU A 460 1.14 -19.09 17.18
CA LEU A 460 2.50 -18.92 17.68
C LEU A 460 3.21 -20.27 17.80
N ARG A 461 2.57 -21.29 18.38
CA ARG A 461 3.11 -22.65 18.47
C ARG A 461 3.44 -23.22 17.10
N GLU A 462 2.52 -23.08 16.12
CA GLU A 462 2.73 -23.54 14.75
C GLU A 462 3.93 -22.84 14.08
N GLU A 463 4.08 -21.53 14.26
CA GLU A 463 5.17 -20.77 13.67
C GLU A 463 6.52 -21.08 14.32
N LEU A 464 6.58 -21.19 15.65
CA LEU A 464 7.79 -21.56 16.38
C LEU A 464 8.26 -23.00 16.07
N ASN A 465 7.34 -23.89 15.68
CA ASN A 465 7.67 -25.27 15.33
C ASN A 465 8.18 -25.47 13.89
N ARG A 466 8.17 -24.41 13.06
CA ARG A 466 8.65 -24.52 11.67
C ARG A 466 10.17 -24.74 11.64
N ARG A 467 10.67 -25.68 10.82
CA ARG A 467 12.11 -25.94 10.63
C ARG A 467 12.90 -24.69 10.19
N SER A 468 12.24 -23.79 9.47
CA SER A 468 12.83 -22.51 8.99
C SER A 468 12.83 -21.40 10.04
N TYR A 469 12.23 -21.62 11.23
CA TYR A 469 12.18 -20.62 12.27
C TYR A 469 13.59 -20.36 12.84
N ARG A 470 13.94 -19.07 12.98
CA ARG A 470 15.19 -18.64 13.64
C ARG A 470 14.81 -17.83 14.86
N CYS A 471 15.31 -18.27 16.03
CA CYS A 471 15.02 -17.61 17.29
C CYS A 471 15.71 -16.23 17.35
N SER A 472 14.92 -15.21 17.56
CA SER A 472 15.33 -13.82 17.79
C SER A 472 14.32 -13.21 18.77
N PRO A 473 14.71 -12.31 19.68
CA PRO A 473 13.79 -11.74 20.68
C PRO A 473 12.50 -11.19 20.02
N ILE A 474 11.36 -11.63 20.49
CA ILE A 474 10.05 -11.12 20.05
C ILE A 474 9.67 -9.90 20.88
N ASN A 475 9.27 -8.81 20.23
CA ASN A 475 8.72 -7.65 20.92
C ASN A 475 7.19 -7.71 20.97
N LEU A 476 6.61 -7.73 22.16
CA LEU A 476 5.18 -7.54 22.39
C LEU A 476 4.88 -6.04 22.61
N GLY A 477 3.98 -5.50 21.79
CA GLY A 477 3.62 -4.08 21.88
C GLY A 477 4.38 -3.14 20.96
N ALA A 478 4.81 -3.63 19.78
CA ALA A 478 5.48 -2.82 18.75
C ALA A 478 4.56 -1.75 18.12
N ASN A 479 3.27 -2.04 17.99
CA ASN A 479 2.29 -1.18 17.33
C ASN A 479 1.08 -0.86 18.20
N THR A 480 0.54 -1.86 18.89
CA THR A 480 -0.60 -1.73 19.82
C THR A 480 -0.19 -2.20 21.21
N ASP A 481 -0.78 -1.62 22.27
CA ASP A 481 -0.45 -2.01 23.65
C ASP A 481 -0.95 -3.44 23.92
N PRO A 482 -0.05 -4.38 24.31
CA PRO A 482 -0.43 -5.76 24.61
C PRO A 482 -1.27 -5.90 25.88
N TYR A 483 -1.24 -4.90 26.76
CA TYR A 483 -2.00 -4.83 28.02
C TYR A 483 -3.06 -3.73 28.02
N GLN A 484 -3.59 -3.38 26.84
CA GLN A 484 -4.73 -2.46 26.77
C GLN A 484 -5.94 -2.99 27.59
N PRO A 485 -6.91 -2.15 28.00
CA PRO A 485 -7.98 -2.57 28.90
C PRO A 485 -8.69 -3.88 28.56
N LEU A 486 -8.80 -4.16 27.26
CA LEU A 486 -9.40 -5.39 26.72
C LEU A 486 -8.67 -6.67 27.15
N GLU A 487 -7.36 -6.61 27.36
CA GLU A 487 -6.53 -7.75 27.79
C GLU A 487 -6.94 -8.29 29.15
N LYS A 488 -7.52 -7.46 30.04
CA LYS A 488 -8.04 -7.90 31.33
C LYS A 488 -9.08 -9.01 31.19
N ARG A 489 -9.88 -8.95 30.11
CA ARG A 489 -10.97 -9.89 29.85
C ARG A 489 -10.56 -11.03 28.92
N LEU A 490 -9.74 -10.77 27.91
CA LEU A 490 -9.44 -11.74 26.86
C LEU A 490 -8.22 -12.61 27.14
N GLY A 491 -7.20 -12.12 27.87
CA GLY A 491 -6.03 -12.90 28.24
C GLY A 491 -5.12 -13.34 27.08
N ILE A 492 -5.17 -12.67 25.93
CA ILE A 492 -4.42 -13.07 24.73
C ILE A 492 -2.92 -12.91 24.95
N THR A 493 -2.49 -11.79 25.55
CA THR A 493 -1.06 -11.56 25.87
C THR A 493 -0.55 -12.61 26.85
N ARG A 494 -1.35 -12.97 27.87
CA ARG A 494 -1.00 -14.03 28.80
C ARG A 494 -0.80 -15.37 28.08
N SER A 495 -1.72 -15.78 27.21
CA SER A 495 -1.60 -17.02 26.46
C SER A 495 -0.37 -17.05 25.52
N LEU A 496 0.02 -15.92 24.96
CA LEU A 496 1.26 -15.79 24.19
C LEU A 496 2.50 -15.95 25.10
N LEU A 497 2.51 -15.34 26.29
CA LEU A 497 3.59 -15.48 27.25
C LEU A 497 3.74 -16.91 27.77
N GLU A 498 2.64 -17.65 27.95
CA GLU A 498 2.64 -19.07 28.30
C GLU A 498 3.39 -19.90 27.25
N VAL A 499 3.11 -19.68 25.97
CA VAL A 499 3.81 -20.35 24.86
C VAL A 499 5.28 -19.96 24.84
N LEU A 500 5.62 -18.68 24.99
CA LEU A 500 7.01 -18.22 24.99
C LEU A 500 7.80 -18.77 26.18
N ALA A 501 7.19 -18.87 27.36
CA ALA A 501 7.80 -19.47 28.55
C ALA A 501 8.00 -20.97 28.41
N GLU A 502 7.05 -21.70 27.82
CA GLU A 502 7.17 -23.11 27.52
C GLU A 502 8.33 -23.42 26.55
N CYS A 503 8.48 -22.55 25.53
CA CYS A 503 9.52 -22.70 24.50
C CYS A 503 10.87 -22.09 24.90
N HIS A 504 11.05 -21.55 26.11
CA HIS A 504 12.22 -20.77 26.53
C HIS A 504 12.60 -19.69 25.52
N HIS A 505 11.57 -18.99 24.99
CA HIS A 505 11.76 -18.01 23.95
C HIS A 505 11.97 -16.59 24.51
N PRO A 506 13.01 -15.85 24.05
CA PRO A 506 13.27 -14.49 24.54
C PRO A 506 12.19 -13.50 24.08
N VAL A 507 11.75 -12.62 24.98
CA VAL A 507 10.68 -11.65 24.75
C VAL A 507 10.99 -10.29 25.39
N THR A 508 10.61 -9.21 24.70
CA THR A 508 10.54 -7.87 25.26
C THR A 508 9.09 -7.40 25.28
N VAL A 509 8.68 -6.76 26.36
CA VAL A 509 7.32 -6.24 26.51
C VAL A 509 7.39 -4.72 26.65
N VAL A 510 6.56 -3.99 25.89
CA VAL A 510 6.42 -2.53 26.01
C VAL A 510 4.94 -2.22 26.26
N THR A 511 4.64 -1.53 27.36
CA THR A 511 3.24 -1.22 27.73
C THR A 511 3.10 0.10 28.50
N LYS A 512 1.92 0.70 28.44
CA LYS A 512 1.45 1.83 29.26
C LYS A 512 0.52 1.38 30.38
N SER A 513 0.32 0.09 30.54
CA SER A 513 -0.68 -0.50 31.42
C SER A 513 -0.04 -1.11 32.68
N ALA A 514 -0.64 -0.85 33.84
CA ALA A 514 -0.30 -1.55 35.07
C ALA A 514 -0.76 -3.01 35.10
N LEU A 515 -1.57 -3.44 34.12
CA LEU A 515 -2.07 -4.83 34.03
C LEU A 515 -0.96 -5.85 33.80
N VAL A 516 0.21 -5.44 33.33
CA VAL A 516 1.39 -6.31 33.17
C VAL A 516 1.75 -7.07 34.43
N VAL A 517 1.43 -6.51 35.59
CA VAL A 517 1.65 -7.13 36.90
C VAL A 517 0.78 -8.38 37.16
N ARG A 518 -0.29 -8.57 36.39
CA ARG A 518 -1.10 -9.81 36.43
C ARG A 518 -0.26 -11.05 36.09
N ASP A 519 0.71 -10.91 35.19
CA ASP A 519 1.46 -12.02 34.62
C ASP A 519 2.87 -12.15 35.24
N LEU A 520 3.05 -11.70 36.49
CA LEU A 520 4.32 -11.80 37.23
C LEU A 520 4.87 -13.22 37.29
N ASP A 521 4.02 -14.22 37.45
CA ASP A 521 4.39 -15.64 37.49
C ASP A 521 5.15 -16.09 36.23
N LEU A 522 4.68 -15.73 35.06
CA LEU A 522 5.32 -16.06 33.78
C LEU A 522 6.58 -15.23 33.55
N LEU A 523 6.50 -13.93 33.88
CA LEU A 523 7.61 -12.99 33.70
C LEU A 523 8.78 -13.34 34.61
N GLN A 524 8.54 -13.81 35.85
CA GLN A 524 9.60 -14.28 36.78
C GLN A 524 10.29 -15.55 36.24
N ARG A 525 9.54 -16.52 35.72
CA ARG A 525 10.12 -17.70 35.09
C ARG A 525 11.05 -17.33 33.94
N LEU A 526 10.60 -16.47 33.04
CA LEU A 526 11.39 -15.96 31.92
C LEU A 526 12.59 -15.13 32.39
N ALA A 527 12.45 -14.34 33.47
CA ALA A 527 13.52 -13.53 34.01
C ALA A 527 14.66 -14.36 34.62
N ALA A 528 14.33 -15.46 35.30
CA ALA A 528 15.29 -16.39 35.86
C ALA A 528 16.26 -16.97 34.81
N GLU A 529 15.83 -17.08 33.56
CA GLU A 529 16.60 -17.59 32.43
C GLU A 529 17.11 -16.49 31.48
N GLN A 530 17.04 -15.23 31.87
CA GLN A 530 17.43 -14.06 31.05
C GLN A 530 16.65 -13.96 29.73
N LEU A 531 15.39 -14.38 29.73
CA LEU A 531 14.53 -14.43 28.55
C LEU A 531 13.55 -13.24 28.44
N VAL A 532 13.47 -12.35 29.44
CA VAL A 532 12.50 -11.25 29.40
C VAL A 532 13.10 -9.91 29.81
N ARG A 533 12.57 -8.85 29.18
CA ARG A 533 12.67 -7.45 29.66
C ARG A 533 11.32 -6.79 29.52
N VAL A 534 10.93 -6.00 30.50
CA VAL A 534 9.69 -5.24 30.49
C VAL A 534 10.00 -3.74 30.50
N PHE A 535 9.41 -2.99 29.56
CA PHE A 535 9.47 -1.54 29.52
C PHE A 535 8.10 -0.95 29.81
N VAL A 536 8.01 -0.15 30.85
CA VAL A 536 6.77 0.60 31.16
C VAL A 536 6.91 2.03 30.66
N SER A 537 5.99 2.44 29.79
CA SER A 537 6.00 3.82 29.28
C SER A 537 5.35 4.76 30.28
N VAL A 538 6.11 5.74 30.78
CA VAL A 538 5.63 6.82 31.65
C VAL A 538 5.75 8.13 30.88
N THR A 539 4.61 8.64 30.39
CA THR A 539 4.56 9.81 29.51
C THR A 539 4.65 11.14 30.26
N THR A 540 4.15 11.17 31.49
CA THR A 540 4.08 12.35 32.35
C THR A 540 3.83 11.89 33.77
N LEU A 541 4.16 12.74 34.75
CA LEU A 541 3.76 12.60 36.15
C LEU A 541 2.49 13.40 36.47
N ASP A 542 2.06 14.28 35.58
CA ASP A 542 0.86 15.09 35.68
C ASP A 542 -0.39 14.30 35.29
N ASP A 543 -1.29 14.11 36.25
CA ASP A 543 -2.56 13.37 36.03
C ASP A 543 -3.52 14.11 35.10
N GLU A 544 -3.45 15.44 35.00
CA GLU A 544 -4.29 16.20 34.09
C GLU A 544 -3.84 16.03 32.63
N LEU A 545 -2.53 16.18 32.41
CA LEU A 545 -1.96 15.92 31.07
C LEU A 545 -2.22 14.47 30.65
N LYS A 546 -2.04 13.50 31.55
CA LYS A 546 -2.36 12.10 31.28
C LYS A 546 -3.82 11.91 30.87
N ARG A 547 -4.79 12.52 31.58
CA ARG A 547 -6.22 12.42 31.23
C ARG A 547 -6.53 13.00 29.86
N ARG A 548 -5.86 14.08 29.44
CA ARG A 548 -6.05 14.72 28.15
C ARG A 548 -5.40 13.93 27.01
N MET A 549 -4.20 13.37 27.25
CA MET A 549 -3.36 12.76 26.22
C MET A 549 -3.57 11.26 26.08
N GLU A 550 -3.80 10.56 27.19
CA GLU A 550 -3.94 9.11 27.28
C GLU A 550 -5.10 8.71 28.24
N PRO A 551 -6.34 9.09 27.93
CA PRO A 551 -7.46 9.02 28.88
C PRO A 551 -7.71 7.62 29.45
N ARG A 552 -7.49 6.58 28.67
CA ARG A 552 -7.74 5.17 29.06
C ARG A 552 -6.50 4.39 29.49
N ALA A 553 -5.32 4.98 29.46
CA ALA A 553 -4.10 4.35 29.98
C ALA A 553 -4.05 4.45 31.52
N ALA A 554 -3.20 3.65 32.16
CA ALA A 554 -3.00 3.70 33.62
C ALA A 554 -2.49 5.06 34.08
N SER A 555 -2.79 5.46 35.32
CA SER A 555 -2.24 6.70 35.93
C SER A 555 -0.73 6.63 36.06
N PRO A 556 -0.02 7.78 36.17
CA PRO A 556 1.41 7.82 36.40
C PRO A 556 1.80 7.02 37.65
N ALA A 557 1.09 7.21 38.75
CA ALA A 557 1.31 6.47 39.99
C ALA A 557 1.17 4.95 39.83
N ALA A 558 0.14 4.50 39.09
CA ALA A 558 -0.07 3.08 38.81
C ALA A 558 1.04 2.48 37.94
N ARG A 559 1.61 3.26 36.99
CA ARG A 559 2.73 2.82 36.15
C ARG A 559 4.04 2.70 36.98
N LEU A 560 4.29 3.65 37.87
CA LEU A 560 5.43 3.59 38.79
C LEU A 560 5.29 2.42 39.78
N ALA A 561 4.09 2.18 40.32
CA ALA A 561 3.81 1.01 41.14
C ALA A 561 4.01 -0.32 40.38
N ALA A 562 3.67 -0.36 39.10
CA ALA A 562 3.95 -1.53 38.25
C ALA A 562 5.46 -1.75 38.07
N ILE A 563 6.26 -0.69 37.85
CA ILE A 563 7.73 -0.78 37.82
C ILE A 563 8.25 -1.35 39.14
N SER A 564 7.79 -0.84 40.28
CA SER A 564 8.22 -1.30 41.61
C SER A 564 7.89 -2.79 41.85
N ARG A 565 6.69 -3.25 41.45
CA ARG A 565 6.29 -4.64 41.63
C ARG A 565 7.07 -5.58 40.71
N LEU A 566 7.33 -5.18 39.45
CA LEU A 566 8.15 -5.93 38.51
C LEU A 566 9.59 -6.06 39.02
N SER A 567 10.18 -4.97 39.43
CA SER A 567 11.55 -4.94 39.98
C SER A 567 11.67 -5.76 41.25
N ALA A 568 10.75 -5.62 42.21
CA ALA A 568 10.72 -6.42 43.45
C ALA A 568 10.56 -7.94 43.14
N ALA A 569 9.95 -8.29 42.03
CA ALA A 569 9.83 -9.66 41.56
C ALA A 569 11.08 -10.17 40.80
N GLY A 570 12.16 -9.39 40.74
CA GLY A 570 13.40 -9.76 40.04
C GLY A 570 13.32 -9.68 38.52
N ILE A 571 12.28 -9.04 37.96
CA ILE A 571 12.08 -8.91 36.51
C ILE A 571 12.84 -7.68 36.01
N PRO A 572 13.77 -7.84 35.03
CA PRO A 572 14.49 -6.74 34.41
C PRO A 572 13.53 -5.67 33.84
N THR A 573 13.44 -4.52 34.50
CA THR A 573 12.44 -3.50 34.18
C THR A 573 13.10 -2.19 33.74
N GLY A 574 12.63 -1.61 32.65
CA GLY A 574 13.03 -0.31 32.14
C GLY A 574 11.87 0.68 32.06
N VAL A 575 12.17 1.97 31.98
CA VAL A 575 11.21 3.03 31.72
C VAL A 575 11.37 3.58 30.32
N MET A 576 10.23 3.83 29.64
CA MET A 576 10.17 4.57 28.38
C MET A 576 9.47 5.92 28.60
N PHE A 577 10.23 7.02 28.56
CA PHE A 577 9.65 8.35 28.52
C PHE A 577 9.18 8.67 27.09
N ALA A 578 7.95 8.27 26.78
CA ALA A 578 7.43 8.27 25.42
C ALA A 578 5.90 8.45 25.33
N PRO A 579 5.43 9.38 24.48
CA PRO A 579 6.19 10.33 23.68
C PRO A 579 6.65 11.56 24.50
N VAL A 580 7.82 12.10 24.16
CA VAL A 580 8.22 13.43 24.63
C VAL A 580 7.60 14.47 23.71
N VAL A 581 6.76 15.33 24.24
CA VAL A 581 6.10 16.43 23.51
C VAL A 581 6.76 17.74 23.93
N PRO A 582 7.47 18.42 23.01
CA PRO A 582 8.16 19.68 23.32
C PRO A 582 7.20 20.73 23.86
N ALA A 583 7.62 21.48 24.90
CA ALA A 583 6.85 22.51 25.58
C ALA A 583 5.54 22.03 26.25
N ILE A 584 5.31 20.72 26.33
CA ILE A 584 4.21 20.10 27.08
C ILE A 584 4.75 19.28 28.24
N ASN A 585 5.52 18.21 28.00
CA ASN A 585 6.06 17.32 29.04
C ASN A 585 7.58 17.18 29.04
N ASP A 586 8.31 17.85 28.16
CA ASP A 586 9.77 17.78 28.05
C ASP A 586 10.50 18.28 29.31
N HIS A 587 9.84 19.13 30.10
CA HIS A 587 10.36 19.61 31.39
C HIS A 587 10.28 18.54 32.48
N GLU A 588 9.49 17.51 32.34
CA GLU A 588 9.32 16.40 33.29
C GLU A 588 10.38 15.29 33.12
N LEU A 589 11.29 15.40 32.15
CA LEU A 589 12.25 14.34 31.80
C LEU A 589 12.97 13.79 33.03
N GLU A 590 13.63 14.65 33.78
CA GLU A 590 14.39 14.26 34.96
C GLU A 590 13.47 13.69 36.05
N GLY A 591 12.35 14.35 36.32
CA GLY A 591 11.37 13.90 37.31
C GLY A 591 10.84 12.49 37.02
N VAL A 592 10.52 12.19 35.76
CA VAL A 592 10.05 10.85 35.35
C VAL A 592 11.15 9.81 35.52
N LEU A 593 12.40 10.12 35.12
CA LEU A 593 13.52 9.19 35.24
C LEU A 593 13.86 8.90 36.69
N GLU A 594 13.93 9.95 37.54
CA GLU A 594 14.19 9.81 38.96
C GLU A 594 13.11 9.03 39.72
N ALA A 595 11.82 9.33 39.41
CA ALA A 595 10.71 8.58 39.99
C ALA A 595 10.74 7.11 39.58
N SER A 596 11.08 6.83 38.33
CA SER A 596 11.18 5.46 37.81
C SER A 596 12.37 4.70 38.38
N ALA A 597 13.53 5.38 38.58
CA ALA A 597 14.70 4.80 39.27
C ALA A 597 14.37 4.46 40.72
N ARG A 598 13.72 5.36 41.45
CA ARG A 598 13.24 5.08 42.83
C ARG A 598 12.25 3.93 42.90
N ALA A 599 11.45 3.73 41.81
CA ALA A 599 10.56 2.59 41.67
C ALA A 599 11.28 1.29 41.28
N GLY A 600 12.59 1.32 41.06
CA GLY A 600 13.40 0.14 40.73
C GLY A 600 13.61 -0.12 39.24
N ALA A 601 13.38 0.84 38.40
CA ALA A 601 13.79 0.73 36.98
C ALA A 601 15.33 0.68 36.90
N GLU A 602 15.87 -0.15 36.01
CA GLU A 602 17.31 -0.36 35.83
C GLU A 602 17.83 0.24 34.52
N SER A 603 16.94 0.57 33.61
CA SER A 603 17.26 1.13 32.30
C SER A 603 16.20 2.13 31.87
N ALA A 604 16.59 3.03 30.97
CA ALA A 604 15.67 4.03 30.44
C ALA A 604 15.83 4.21 28.95
N GLY A 605 14.74 4.65 28.30
CA GLY A 605 14.70 5.13 26.94
C GLY A 605 13.75 6.31 26.81
N TYR A 606 13.91 7.11 25.74
CA TYR A 606 12.92 8.11 25.39
C TYR A 606 12.65 8.09 23.89
N LEU A 607 11.45 8.47 23.52
CA LEU A 607 11.04 8.67 22.14
C LEU A 607 10.35 10.01 21.98
N LEU A 608 10.83 10.81 21.05
CA LEU A 608 10.15 12.05 20.69
C LEU A 608 8.82 11.77 20.02
N LEU A 609 7.83 12.62 20.26
CA LEU A 609 6.55 12.57 19.61
C LEU A 609 6.70 12.39 18.09
N ARG A 610 6.06 11.37 17.57
CA ARG A 610 6.02 11.07 16.14
C ARG A 610 4.64 11.41 15.62
N LEU A 611 4.62 12.22 14.57
CA LEU A 611 3.38 12.67 13.92
C LEU A 611 3.32 12.19 12.47
N PRO A 612 3.35 10.87 12.21
CA PRO A 612 3.19 10.35 10.87
C PRO A 612 1.74 10.54 10.43
N GLY A 613 1.50 11.19 9.28
CA GLY A 613 0.23 11.33 8.59
C GLY A 613 -0.89 11.96 9.37
N GLU A 614 -1.99 11.25 9.36
CA GLU A 614 -3.22 11.64 10.07
C GLU A 614 -3.01 11.85 11.58
N VAL A 615 -1.95 11.29 12.21
CA VAL A 615 -1.56 11.57 13.61
C VAL A 615 -1.36 13.05 13.81
N ARG A 616 -0.73 13.71 12.82
CA ARG A 616 -0.42 15.13 12.91
C ARG A 616 -1.71 15.95 13.10
N ASP A 617 -2.68 15.73 12.27
CA ASP A 617 -3.88 16.57 12.22
C ASP A 617 -4.76 16.30 13.46
N LEU A 618 -4.90 15.05 13.88
CA LEU A 618 -5.56 14.70 15.14
C LEU A 618 -4.80 15.25 16.36
N PHE A 619 -3.47 15.19 16.33
CA PHE A 619 -2.67 15.76 17.41
C PHE A 619 -2.80 17.28 17.44
N TYR A 620 -2.84 17.96 16.30
CA TYR A 620 -2.98 19.41 16.26
C TYR A 620 -4.40 19.86 16.62
N GLU A 621 -5.43 19.11 16.21
CA GLU A 621 -6.80 19.32 16.68
C GLU A 621 -6.90 19.14 18.21
N TRP A 622 -6.27 18.10 18.74
CA TRP A 622 -6.14 17.87 20.16
C TRP A 622 -5.38 19.01 20.87
N LEU A 623 -4.28 19.47 20.27
CA LEU A 623 -3.44 20.54 20.81
C LEU A 623 -4.18 21.89 20.84
N ASP A 624 -4.92 22.22 19.79
CA ASP A 624 -5.73 23.43 19.72
C ASP A 624 -6.90 23.39 20.70
N THR A 625 -7.44 22.20 20.94
CA THR A 625 -8.56 22.00 21.89
C THR A 625 -8.10 22.10 23.33
N HIS A 626 -6.94 21.52 23.66
CA HIS A 626 -6.51 21.37 25.06
C HIS A 626 -5.43 22.35 25.51
N TYR A 627 -4.64 22.90 24.59
CA TYR A 627 -3.51 23.81 24.86
C TYR A 627 -3.40 24.93 23.83
N PRO A 628 -4.46 25.73 23.59
CA PRO A 628 -4.48 26.76 22.54
C PRO A 628 -3.35 27.77 22.71
N ASP A 629 -3.06 28.20 23.95
CA ASP A 629 -1.98 29.17 24.24
C ASP A 629 -0.57 28.63 23.97
N ARG A 630 -0.36 27.32 24.06
CA ARG A 630 0.92 26.66 23.81
C ARG A 630 1.03 26.12 22.38
N ALA A 631 -0.06 26.03 21.64
CA ALA A 631 -0.15 25.34 20.35
C ALA A 631 0.90 25.85 19.35
N LYS A 632 1.06 27.17 19.21
CA LYS A 632 2.07 27.79 18.36
C LYS A 632 3.50 27.40 18.78
N ARG A 633 3.81 27.46 20.07
CA ARG A 633 5.13 27.12 20.60
C ARG A 633 5.46 25.63 20.41
N VAL A 634 4.51 24.74 20.68
CA VAL A 634 4.67 23.30 20.50
C VAL A 634 4.95 22.98 19.03
N ARG A 635 4.16 23.53 18.09
CA ARG A 635 4.38 23.34 16.64
C ARG A 635 5.76 23.84 16.22
N THR A 636 6.19 25.02 16.70
CA THR A 636 7.52 25.55 16.39
C THR A 636 8.61 24.61 16.91
N ARG A 637 8.54 24.14 18.15
CA ARG A 637 9.52 23.22 18.73
C ARG A 637 9.55 21.85 18.04
N ILE A 638 8.38 21.29 17.71
CA ILE A 638 8.32 20.05 16.93
C ILE A 638 9.06 20.24 15.59
N ARG A 639 8.86 21.37 14.94
CA ARG A 639 9.53 21.69 13.67
C ARG A 639 11.03 21.85 13.83
N GLU A 640 11.51 22.56 14.85
CA GLU A 640 12.94 22.69 15.15
C GLU A 640 13.61 21.32 15.34
N LEU A 641 12.99 20.43 16.11
CA LEU A 641 13.46 19.06 16.36
C LEU A 641 13.48 18.18 15.12
N ARG A 642 12.67 18.50 14.15
CA ARG A 642 12.50 17.74 12.93
C ARG A 642 13.11 18.45 11.72
N GLY A 643 14.05 19.41 11.96
CA GLY A 643 14.66 20.21 10.91
C GLY A 643 13.66 21.11 10.21
N GLY A 644 12.80 21.77 10.99
CA GLY A 644 11.75 22.66 10.55
C GLY A 644 10.42 21.99 10.16
N ARG A 645 10.13 20.73 10.49
CA ARG A 645 9.02 19.88 10.04
C ARG A 645 8.14 19.40 11.18
N ASP A 646 6.95 18.91 10.83
CA ASP A 646 6.08 18.25 11.79
C ASP A 646 6.48 16.78 12.05
N TYR A 647 7.12 16.12 11.06
CA TYR A 647 7.61 14.73 11.17
C TYR A 647 8.84 14.47 10.30
N ASP A 648 9.80 13.67 10.78
CA ASP A 648 10.98 13.19 10.04
C ASP A 648 10.96 11.65 9.94
N PRO A 649 10.79 11.05 8.74
CA PRO A 649 10.72 9.60 8.58
C PRO A 649 12.09 8.92 8.53
N ARG A 650 13.20 9.68 8.46
CA ARG A 650 14.54 9.11 8.29
C ARG A 650 14.93 8.26 9.49
N PHE A 651 15.54 7.11 9.18
CA PHE A 651 16.16 6.27 10.20
C PHE A 651 17.24 7.06 10.99
N GLY A 652 17.34 6.80 12.29
CA GLY A 652 18.21 7.54 13.19
C GLY A 652 17.63 8.89 13.68
N HIS A 653 16.86 9.60 12.87
CA HIS A 653 16.31 10.92 13.20
C HIS A 653 14.85 10.87 13.68
N ARG A 654 14.05 9.99 13.11
CA ARG A 654 12.59 9.90 13.42
C ARG A 654 12.27 9.58 14.87
N MET A 655 13.21 8.95 15.61
CA MET A 655 13.03 8.57 17.01
C MET A 655 13.58 9.63 17.98
N ARG A 656 14.68 10.30 17.62
CA ARG A 656 15.45 11.15 18.54
C ARG A 656 15.44 12.64 18.20
N GLY A 657 15.03 13.01 16.96
CA GLY A 657 15.13 14.38 16.48
C GLY A 657 16.56 14.83 16.14
N GLN A 658 16.72 16.09 15.81
CA GLN A 658 18.00 16.73 15.46
C GLN A 658 18.00 18.21 15.91
N GLY A 659 19.20 18.82 15.92
CA GLY A 659 19.40 20.21 16.26
C GLY A 659 19.61 20.46 17.74
N PRO A 660 19.91 21.73 18.13
CA PRO A 660 20.38 22.08 19.48
C PRO A 660 19.49 21.61 20.63
N TRP A 661 18.16 21.64 20.40
CA TRP A 661 17.21 21.18 21.41
C TRP A 661 17.19 19.66 21.56
N ALA A 662 17.30 18.91 20.46
CA ALA A 662 17.43 17.45 20.51
C ALA A 662 18.73 17.04 21.22
N ASP A 663 19.83 17.76 20.94
CA ASP A 663 21.11 17.54 21.59
C ASP A 663 21.06 17.89 23.09
N LEU A 664 20.39 18.98 23.47
CA LEU A 664 20.14 19.33 24.86
C LEU A 664 19.30 18.25 25.56
N LEU A 665 18.22 17.82 24.99
CA LEU A 665 17.37 16.76 25.53
C LEU A 665 18.15 15.47 25.72
N ARG A 666 18.99 15.10 24.75
CA ARG A 666 19.86 13.93 24.82
C ARG A 666 20.86 14.05 25.98
N ARG A 667 21.53 15.20 26.12
CA ARG A 667 22.47 15.43 27.23
C ARG A 667 21.77 15.38 28.60
N ARG A 668 20.62 16.02 28.74
CA ARG A 668 19.80 15.95 29.95
C ARG A 668 19.45 14.51 30.30
N PHE A 669 19.01 13.74 29.29
CA PHE A 669 18.67 12.33 29.44
C PHE A 669 19.88 11.50 29.88
N GLU A 670 21.01 11.62 29.21
CA GLU A 670 22.24 10.87 29.50
C GLU A 670 22.78 11.22 30.90
N GLU A 671 22.77 12.49 31.26
CA GLU A 671 23.20 12.99 32.59
C GLU A 671 22.28 12.45 33.69
N CYS A 672 20.95 12.52 33.48
CA CYS A 672 20.02 12.01 34.48
C CYS A 672 20.15 10.48 34.62
N CYS A 673 20.32 9.74 33.52
CA CYS A 673 20.54 8.28 33.56
C CYS A 673 21.81 7.92 34.35
N ARG A 674 22.91 8.68 34.18
CA ARG A 674 24.16 8.47 34.91
C ARG A 674 23.95 8.74 36.40
N ARG A 675 23.31 9.85 36.75
CA ARG A 675 23.04 10.24 38.15
C ARG A 675 22.11 9.27 38.87
N THR A 676 21.15 8.69 38.16
CA THR A 676 20.12 7.78 38.72
C THR A 676 20.47 6.30 38.58
N GLY A 677 21.61 5.96 37.95
CA GLY A 677 22.00 4.58 37.71
C GLY A 677 21.17 3.86 36.62
N LEU A 678 20.39 4.60 35.83
CA LEU A 678 19.60 4.05 34.69
C LEU A 678 20.51 3.83 33.48
N GLU A 679 21.29 2.77 33.48
CA GLU A 679 22.30 2.52 32.45
C GLU A 679 21.69 2.16 31.09
N LYS A 680 22.08 2.90 30.08
CA LYS A 680 21.70 2.66 28.67
C LYS A 680 22.46 1.45 28.12
N GLY A 681 21.77 0.30 27.97
CA GLY A 681 22.26 -0.77 27.09
C GLY A 681 23.37 -1.69 27.61
N ARG A 682 23.73 -1.69 28.91
CA ARG A 682 24.81 -2.53 29.48
C ARG A 682 24.41 -3.97 29.85
N ARG A 683 23.12 -4.34 29.72
CA ARG A 683 22.74 -5.73 29.98
C ARG A 683 23.07 -6.65 28.79
N PRO A 684 23.53 -7.88 29.08
CA PRO A 684 23.77 -8.88 28.02
C PRO A 684 22.49 -9.10 27.18
N PRO A 685 22.61 -9.43 25.89
CA PRO A 685 21.44 -9.76 25.06
C PRO A 685 20.60 -10.86 25.71
N LEU A 686 19.31 -10.91 25.41
CA LEU A 686 18.44 -12.00 25.86
C LEU A 686 18.93 -13.33 25.31
N ALA A 687 18.81 -14.39 26.11
CA ALA A 687 19.33 -15.71 25.78
C ALA A 687 18.52 -16.38 24.66
N THR A 688 19.03 -16.38 23.44
CA THR A 688 18.39 -17.06 22.29
C THR A 688 18.73 -18.54 22.20
N GLY A 689 19.83 -18.98 22.82
CA GLY A 689 20.31 -20.37 22.78
C GLY A 689 19.50 -21.36 23.62
N LEU A 690 18.60 -20.87 24.47
CA LEU A 690 17.73 -21.72 25.30
C LEU A 690 16.43 -22.12 24.59
N PHE A 691 16.14 -21.55 23.42
CA PHE A 691 14.90 -21.78 22.69
C PHE A 691 14.71 -23.27 22.33
N ARG A 692 13.51 -23.78 22.58
CA ARG A 692 13.07 -25.14 22.22
C ARG A 692 11.74 -25.08 21.47
N PRO A 693 11.65 -25.67 20.27
CA PRO A 693 10.36 -25.75 19.56
C PRO A 693 9.30 -26.52 20.37
N PRO A 694 8.02 -26.10 20.30
CA PRO A 694 6.96 -26.60 21.20
C PRO A 694 6.62 -28.09 21.08
N ASN A 695 6.95 -28.76 19.98
CA ASN A 695 6.61 -30.17 19.72
C ASN A 695 7.80 -31.14 19.75
N ARG A 696 8.95 -30.76 20.28
CA ARG A 696 10.08 -31.68 20.47
C ARG A 696 9.96 -32.40 21.80
N ALA A 697 9.88 -33.71 21.75
CA ALA A 697 9.98 -34.56 22.97
C ALA A 697 11.33 -34.30 23.65
N PRO A 698 11.39 -34.27 25.02
CA PRO A 698 12.66 -34.17 25.74
C PRO A 698 13.57 -35.34 25.34
N GLY A 699 14.74 -35.09 24.80
CA GLY A 699 15.73 -36.07 24.45
C GLY A 699 15.86 -36.46 22.96
N GLN A 700 15.11 -35.87 22.06
CA GLN A 700 15.28 -36.14 20.63
C GLN A 700 16.51 -35.34 20.08
N MET A 701 17.66 -36.05 19.93
CA MET A 701 18.84 -35.51 19.26
C MET A 701 18.61 -35.36 17.76
N GLU A 702 19.19 -34.29 17.17
CA GLU A 702 19.24 -34.14 15.72
C GLU A 702 20.17 -35.21 15.15
N LEU A 703 19.63 -36.07 14.31
CA LEU A 703 20.43 -36.81 13.35
C LEU A 703 20.69 -35.86 12.18
N TRP A 704 21.97 -35.59 11.94
CA TRP A 704 22.52 -34.74 10.88
C TRP A 704 22.12 -35.20 9.48
#